data_84dfdcea13163edc07e3935cd77a449b
#
_entry.id   84dfdcea13163edc07e3935cd77a449b
#
_cell.length_a   1.000
_cell.length_b   1.000
_cell.length_c   1.000
_cell.angle_alpha   90.00
_cell.angle_beta   90.00
_cell.angle_gamma   90.00
#
_symmetry.space_group_name_H-M   'P 1'
#
loop_
_entity.id
_entity.type
_entity.pdbx_description
1 polymer ?
#
loop_
_entity_poly.entity_id
_entity_poly.type
_entity_poly.pdbx_seq_one_letter_code
_entity_poly.pdbx_strand_id
1 'polypeptide(L)'
;MVCKSIMTDTTPLVRGGSRLSPLAFCVALGLSGTAFADGPVLELGATNIDSSGLPLADDSGQIGYTVQNTRSSTGLQLTPRQTPQSVTSITRQQMEDRDIHTLEQALDTTPGVSMSKMEVGGRTDFRARGYSISNWKIDGLQFPGGSDFSGGGNALNMDLYERIDIVRGANGLLGGTGDPSATVNLIRKAPTRTFGGSAYATYGSWDKRRLGADLNLPLSEDGRLRSRLVMTQQDAGSFRDNQSERSRAALANFEFDLDDATTLGAGYQYEYSKVVGGGWGANIPIWYGDGSKTDLPRSTNVVPSWSFGEYITRTAFGSLAHRFDNDWSLDLKVAQSSGEALNHRGLAKVNSSGRGVYGGYWNQDGSGAVLNGLHSSTDTTQQSAQIDLSGPFQLFGRTHQAMVGYNDSRTVAWSPQYTYSMVGGGKAVNSGVGCQFRANNGLGLGNWLDGVDDDYAMLASKTGLHSKTTTRLQGMYAATRLSVTDPLSLILGVRSTDYSATTVSVNGARSNQQNNGIVTPYLGAVYDLDDNYSLYASYTDIFNPQTEESASGTKVEPIRGQSYETGIKGEWFDGRLNASAAYFRTRQENKAVMDGDLLTPTGATAYKAGSGQETDGIDLEVAGALTPNWNVYAGYTYLHFRRLDSDGRSDPSHLFKASTTYRLSGPLDRLTLGAGVTAQSNIRAVSTPAGQPSNGVSRSATDVNWSGYAIWNAMAKYQLTDDTSVSLNANNLFDKHYYTRYGFYAGAIYGDPRNLAVTVSTAF
;
A
#
# COMPACT_ATOMS: atom_id res chain seq x y z
N MET A 1 42.16 -31.20 14.06
CA MET A 1 42.67 -31.41 15.42
C MET A 1 42.04 -30.34 16.32
N VAL A 2 41.27 -30.86 17.30
CA VAL A 2 40.72 -30.20 18.51
C VAL A 2 39.69 -29.11 18.28
N CYS A 3 38.44 -29.30 18.32
CA CYS A 3 37.38 -29.83 19.19
C CYS A 3 37.36 -29.29 20.62
N LYS A 4 36.18 -28.83 20.98
CA LYS A 4 35.54 -28.51 22.29
C LYS A 4 35.39 -27.00 22.50
N SER A 5 34.19 -26.52 22.86
CA SER A 5 33.25 -26.99 23.87
C SER A 5 31.82 -26.53 23.60
N ILE A 6 30.91 -27.46 23.77
CA ILE A 6 29.47 -27.33 23.93
C ILE A 6 29.20 -26.83 25.37
N MET A 7 28.37 -25.84 25.54
CA MET A 7 27.58 -25.69 26.76
C MET A 7 26.10 -25.57 26.39
N THR A 8 25.42 -26.65 26.70
CA THR A 8 23.99 -26.80 26.82
C THR A 8 23.55 -26.08 28.07
N ASP A 9 22.62 -25.12 27.94
CA ASP A 9 21.84 -24.64 29.07
C ASP A 9 20.39 -25.00 28.87
N THR A 10 20.02 -26.08 29.54
CA THR A 10 18.65 -26.51 29.76
C THR A 10 18.13 -25.80 31.02
N THR A 11 17.13 -24.96 30.89
CA THR A 11 16.32 -24.54 32.03
C THR A 11 14.85 -24.85 31.79
N PRO A 12 14.13 -25.24 32.84
CA PRO A 12 12.88 -25.98 32.73
C PRO A 12 11.65 -25.12 32.56
N LEU A 13 10.65 -25.75 31.97
CA LEU A 13 9.26 -25.32 31.93
C LEU A 13 8.77 -24.91 33.33
N VAL A 14 8.42 -23.66 33.49
CA VAL A 14 7.56 -23.18 34.56
C VAL A 14 6.20 -22.80 34.01
N ARG A 15 5.20 -23.44 34.63
CA ARG A 15 3.77 -23.33 34.39
C ARG A 15 3.25 -21.89 34.40
N GLY A 16 2.30 -21.66 33.54
CA GLY A 16 1.14 -20.78 33.53
C GLY A 16 1.06 -19.67 34.57
N GLY A 17 1.31 -18.47 34.13
CA GLY A 17 0.76 -17.25 34.67
C GLY A 17 0.28 -16.42 33.49
N SER A 18 -1.03 -16.26 33.38
CA SER A 18 -1.65 -15.34 32.44
C SER A 18 -1.14 -13.92 32.72
N ARG A 19 -0.17 -13.49 31.95
CA ARG A 19 0.23 -12.07 31.95
C ARG A 19 -0.82 -11.30 31.15
N LEU A 20 -1.68 -10.58 31.87
CA LEU A 20 -2.51 -9.53 31.27
C LEU A 20 -1.59 -8.59 30.49
N SER A 21 -1.94 -8.34 29.23
CA SER A 21 -1.18 -7.42 28.39
C SER A 21 -1.24 -6.01 28.99
N PRO A 22 -0.24 -5.15 28.75
CA PRO A 22 -0.26 -3.75 29.21
C PRO A 22 -1.50 -2.96 28.76
N LEU A 23 -2.14 -3.37 27.65
CA LEU A 23 -3.38 -2.78 27.17
C LEU A 23 -4.58 -3.00 28.12
N ALA A 24 -4.66 -4.16 28.76
CA ALA A 24 -5.73 -4.45 29.71
C ALA A 24 -5.66 -3.56 30.96
N PHE A 25 -4.48 -3.10 31.33
CA PHE A 25 -4.27 -2.21 32.47
C PHE A 25 -4.71 -0.77 32.19
N CYS A 26 -4.52 -0.28 30.94
CA CYS A 26 -4.97 1.06 30.56
C CYS A 26 -6.49 1.17 30.44
N VAL A 27 -7.17 0.10 29.99
CA VAL A 27 -8.64 0.08 29.90
C VAL A 27 -9.29 -0.03 31.27
N ALA A 28 -8.67 -0.74 32.23
CA ALA A 28 -9.19 -0.88 33.60
C ALA A 28 -9.07 0.41 34.45
N LEU A 29 -8.11 1.29 34.16
CA LEU A 29 -7.95 2.59 34.82
C LEU A 29 -8.92 3.66 34.33
N GLY A 30 -9.52 3.50 33.14
CA GLY A 30 -10.52 4.43 32.60
C GLY A 30 -11.95 4.21 33.11
N LEU A 31 -12.21 3.09 33.81
CA LEU A 31 -13.56 2.74 34.29
C LEU A 31 -13.84 3.13 35.78
N SER A 32 -12.86 3.65 36.49
CA SER A 32 -13.09 4.18 37.87
C SER A 32 -13.27 5.71 37.83
N GLY A 33 -14.35 6.15 37.15
CA GLY A 33 -14.73 7.56 37.07
C GLY A 33 -15.31 8.05 38.38
N THR A 34 -14.64 8.98 39.04
CA THR A 34 -15.25 9.88 40.02
C THR A 34 -16.11 10.88 39.28
N ALA A 35 -17.37 10.95 39.64
CA ALA A 35 -18.29 11.95 39.13
C ALA A 35 -17.77 13.36 39.43
N PHE A 36 -17.48 14.13 38.39
CA PHE A 36 -17.37 15.59 38.46
C PHE A 36 -18.68 16.19 37.96
N ALA A 37 -19.31 16.93 38.87
CA ALA A 37 -20.50 17.70 38.58
C ALA A 37 -20.13 18.99 37.82
N ASP A 38 -20.99 19.35 36.85
CA ASP A 38 -21.11 20.64 36.17
C ASP A 38 -19.82 21.19 35.51
N GLY A 39 -19.44 20.59 34.36
CA GLY A 39 -18.66 21.21 33.30
C GLY A 39 -19.53 21.49 32.08
N PRO A 40 -19.14 22.37 31.17
CA PRO A 40 -19.90 22.63 29.94
C PRO A 40 -20.12 21.33 29.15
N VAL A 41 -21.33 21.17 28.64
CA VAL A 41 -21.72 20.01 27.79
C VAL A 41 -20.67 19.80 26.72
N LEU A 42 -19.92 18.72 26.82
CA LEU A 42 -19.00 18.25 25.79
C LEU A 42 -19.86 17.85 24.58
N GLU A 43 -19.82 18.63 23.53
CA GLU A 43 -20.30 18.20 22.22
C GLU A 43 -19.34 17.10 21.73
N LEU A 44 -19.68 15.88 22.06
CA LEU A 44 -19.02 14.68 21.56
C LEU A 44 -19.28 14.61 20.06
N GLY A 45 -18.21 14.82 19.23
CA GLY A 45 -18.17 14.44 17.82
C GLY A 45 -19.47 14.58 17.04
N ALA A 46 -20.29 15.59 17.37
CA ALA A 46 -21.43 15.93 16.56
C ALA A 46 -20.88 16.24 15.17
N THR A 47 -21.23 15.44 14.19
CA THR A 47 -21.06 15.81 12.79
C THR A 47 -21.67 17.20 12.68
N ASN A 48 -20.83 18.24 12.61
CA ASN A 48 -21.32 19.58 12.40
C ASN A 48 -22.13 19.57 11.10
N ILE A 49 -23.40 19.89 11.20
CA ILE A 49 -24.32 19.92 10.05
C ILE A 49 -24.79 21.35 9.82
N ASP A 50 -24.91 21.73 8.56
CA ASP A 50 -25.47 23.02 8.20
C ASP A 50 -27.01 22.99 8.21
N SER A 51 -27.64 24.10 7.79
CA SER A 51 -29.09 24.23 7.71
C SER A 51 -29.76 23.24 6.73
N SER A 52 -29.00 22.60 5.83
CA SER A 52 -29.47 21.55 4.93
C SER A 52 -29.40 20.14 5.56
N GLY A 53 -28.82 20.02 6.75
CA GLY A 53 -28.58 18.75 7.43
C GLY A 53 -27.40 17.94 6.89
N LEU A 54 -26.54 18.56 6.05
CA LEU A 54 -25.33 17.92 5.51
C LEU A 54 -24.13 18.18 6.43
N PRO A 55 -23.16 17.24 6.49
CA PRO A 55 -21.97 17.38 7.31
C PRO A 55 -21.10 18.58 6.85
N LEU A 56 -20.52 19.29 7.82
CA LEU A 56 -19.46 20.27 7.60
C LEU A 56 -18.09 19.60 7.65
N ALA A 57 -17.06 20.28 7.15
CA ALA A 57 -15.69 19.80 7.26
C ALA A 57 -15.25 19.70 8.74
N ASP A 58 -14.57 18.62 9.06
CA ASP A 58 -13.87 18.47 10.33
C ASP A 58 -12.54 19.24 10.35
N ASP A 59 -11.84 19.22 11.47
CA ASP A 59 -10.55 19.91 11.64
C ASP A 59 -9.46 19.39 10.68
N SER A 60 -9.63 18.20 10.10
CA SER A 60 -8.74 17.63 9.08
C SER A 60 -9.11 18.03 7.64
N GLY A 61 -10.21 18.79 7.46
CA GLY A 61 -10.75 19.20 6.16
C GLY A 61 -11.50 18.09 5.43
N GLN A 62 -11.93 17.02 6.13
CA GLN A 62 -12.78 15.98 5.60
C GLN A 62 -14.25 16.33 5.76
N ILE A 63 -15.06 15.93 4.78
CA ILE A 63 -16.51 16.11 4.79
C ILE A 63 -17.14 14.75 4.45
N GLY A 64 -17.42 13.94 5.44
CA GLY A 64 -17.96 12.59 5.19
C GLY A 64 -17.05 11.77 4.28
N TYR A 65 -17.47 11.55 3.03
CA TYR A 65 -16.72 10.76 2.02
C TYR A 65 -15.89 11.64 1.06
N THR A 66 -15.73 12.94 1.33
CA THR A 66 -14.95 13.86 0.50
C THR A 66 -13.95 14.65 1.33
N VAL A 67 -13.15 15.47 0.67
CA VAL A 67 -12.21 16.43 1.27
C VAL A 67 -12.40 17.79 0.66
N GLN A 68 -12.25 18.85 1.46
CA GLN A 68 -12.33 20.22 0.95
C GLN A 68 -11.19 20.53 -0.01
N ASN A 69 -9.97 20.10 0.34
CA ASN A 69 -8.80 20.35 -0.48
C ASN A 69 -7.70 19.34 -0.22
N THR A 70 -6.73 19.27 -1.13
CA THR A 70 -5.53 18.47 -1.01
C THR A 70 -4.33 19.19 -1.60
N ARG A 71 -3.14 18.92 -1.05
CA ARG A 71 -1.85 19.36 -1.59
C ARG A 71 -1.13 18.24 -2.34
N SER A 72 -1.70 17.03 -2.42
CA SER A 72 -1.02 15.82 -2.88
C SER A 72 -0.68 15.81 -4.37
N SER A 73 -1.33 16.63 -5.20
CA SER A 73 -1.06 16.74 -6.65
C SER A 73 0.05 17.75 -6.96
N THR A 74 -0.09 18.99 -6.53
CA THR A 74 0.77 20.12 -6.95
C THR A 74 1.52 20.81 -5.83
N GLY A 75 1.22 20.47 -4.55
CA GLY A 75 1.69 21.19 -3.38
C GLY A 75 0.86 22.45 -3.05
N LEU A 76 0.11 22.98 -4.00
CA LEU A 76 -0.87 24.03 -3.77
C LEU A 76 -2.13 23.45 -3.11
N GLN A 77 -2.76 24.21 -2.24
CA GLN A 77 -4.01 23.82 -1.59
C GLN A 77 -5.18 24.03 -2.54
N LEU A 78 -5.60 22.99 -3.22
CA LEU A 78 -6.64 23.02 -4.24
C LEU A 78 -7.81 22.11 -3.87
N THR A 79 -9.04 22.53 -4.21
CA THR A 79 -10.20 21.63 -4.13
C THR A 79 -10.09 20.50 -5.17
N PRO A 80 -10.81 19.38 -5.00
CA PRO A 80 -10.87 18.35 -6.04
C PRO A 80 -11.23 18.90 -7.41
N ARG A 81 -12.16 19.88 -7.49
CA ARG A 81 -12.58 20.53 -8.75
C ARG A 81 -11.47 21.38 -9.37
N GLN A 82 -10.68 22.07 -8.55
CA GLN A 82 -9.58 22.94 -9.02
C GLN A 82 -8.32 22.17 -9.43
N THR A 83 -8.24 20.90 -9.11
CA THR A 83 -7.06 20.06 -9.40
C THR A 83 -7.17 19.43 -10.79
N PRO A 84 -6.28 19.77 -11.76
CA PRO A 84 -6.38 19.24 -13.13
C PRO A 84 -5.77 17.82 -13.26
N GLN A 85 -6.06 16.95 -12.32
CA GLN A 85 -5.71 15.52 -12.32
C GLN A 85 -6.81 14.73 -11.61
N SER A 86 -6.89 13.44 -11.91
CA SER A 86 -7.71 12.50 -11.14
C SER A 86 -7.09 12.29 -9.75
N VAL A 87 -7.79 12.72 -8.72
CA VAL A 87 -7.41 12.55 -7.32
C VAL A 87 -8.56 11.88 -6.58
N THR A 88 -8.25 10.82 -5.89
CA THR A 88 -9.16 10.08 -5.02
C THR A 88 -8.69 10.23 -3.57
N SER A 89 -9.59 10.59 -2.67
CA SER A 89 -9.31 10.60 -1.23
C SER A 89 -10.20 9.57 -0.53
N ILE A 90 -9.59 8.70 0.28
CA ILE A 90 -10.30 7.77 1.16
C ILE A 90 -10.27 8.37 2.55
N THR A 91 -11.42 8.78 3.07
CA THR A 91 -11.55 9.45 4.36
C THR A 91 -11.60 8.45 5.52
N ARG A 92 -11.39 8.95 6.74
CA ARG A 92 -11.53 8.13 7.96
C ARG A 92 -12.91 7.48 8.05
N GLN A 93 -13.98 8.26 7.79
CA GLN A 93 -15.34 7.73 7.81
C GLN A 93 -15.55 6.58 6.81
N GLN A 94 -15.01 6.70 5.58
CA GLN A 94 -15.05 5.59 4.62
C GLN A 94 -14.32 4.35 5.12
N MET A 95 -13.16 4.52 5.77
CA MET A 95 -12.39 3.41 6.32
C MET A 95 -13.17 2.70 7.44
N GLU A 96 -13.83 3.45 8.31
CA GLU A 96 -14.63 2.91 9.42
C GLU A 96 -15.90 2.20 8.95
N ASP A 97 -16.66 2.83 8.06
CA ASP A 97 -17.90 2.26 7.53
C ASP A 97 -17.66 0.96 6.74
N ARG A 98 -16.45 0.76 6.20
CA ARG A 98 -16.09 -0.39 5.37
C ARG A 98 -15.15 -1.39 6.05
N ASP A 99 -14.88 -1.24 7.36
CA ASP A 99 -13.94 -2.07 8.16
C ASP A 99 -12.54 -2.18 7.50
N ILE A 100 -12.02 -1.04 6.99
CA ILE A 100 -10.71 -0.94 6.33
C ILE A 100 -9.65 -0.66 7.37
N HIS A 101 -8.73 -1.61 7.56
CA HIS A 101 -7.66 -1.54 8.55
C HIS A 101 -6.26 -1.73 7.97
N THR A 102 -6.15 -2.17 6.73
CA THR A 102 -4.86 -2.37 6.05
C THR A 102 -4.79 -1.54 4.77
N LEU A 103 -3.57 -1.19 4.37
CA LEU A 103 -3.34 -0.50 3.09
C LEU A 103 -3.87 -1.33 1.91
N GLU A 104 -3.75 -2.66 1.99
CA GLU A 104 -4.25 -3.57 0.97
C GLU A 104 -5.77 -3.43 0.79
N GLN A 105 -6.53 -3.45 1.90
CA GLN A 105 -7.99 -3.26 1.85
C GLN A 105 -8.37 -1.88 1.29
N ALA A 106 -7.66 -0.83 1.69
CA ALA A 106 -7.91 0.52 1.20
C ALA A 106 -7.74 0.61 -0.33
N LEU A 107 -6.60 0.14 -0.83
CA LEU A 107 -6.28 0.22 -2.26
C LEU A 107 -7.10 -0.76 -3.11
N ASP A 108 -7.41 -1.96 -2.58
CA ASP A 108 -8.28 -2.90 -3.30
C ASP A 108 -9.69 -2.37 -3.52
N THR A 109 -10.12 -1.42 -2.70
CA THR A 109 -11.44 -0.78 -2.82
C THR A 109 -11.40 0.59 -3.48
N THR A 110 -10.23 1.08 -3.88
CA THR A 110 -10.04 2.38 -4.55
C THR A 110 -10.35 2.28 -6.05
N PRO A 111 -11.21 3.14 -6.61
CA PRO A 111 -11.41 3.23 -8.06
C PRO A 111 -10.10 3.44 -8.81
N GLY A 112 -9.97 2.82 -9.99
CA GLY A 112 -8.80 2.95 -10.84
C GLY A 112 -7.52 2.26 -10.35
N VAL A 113 -7.57 1.57 -9.22
CA VAL A 113 -6.45 0.77 -8.70
C VAL A 113 -6.80 -0.71 -8.82
N SER A 114 -5.92 -1.49 -9.43
CA SER A 114 -5.97 -2.96 -9.42
C SER A 114 -4.94 -3.51 -8.45
N MET A 115 -5.21 -4.68 -7.89
CA MET A 115 -4.34 -5.36 -6.94
C MET A 115 -4.01 -6.77 -7.43
N SER A 116 -2.77 -7.18 -7.21
CA SER A 116 -2.29 -8.52 -7.53
C SER A 116 -1.35 -9.03 -6.45
N LYS A 117 -1.77 -10.03 -5.68
CA LYS A 117 -0.92 -10.67 -4.66
C LYS A 117 0.14 -11.53 -5.33
N MET A 118 1.41 -11.28 -5.07
CA MET A 118 2.48 -12.15 -5.53
C MET A 118 2.67 -13.33 -4.59
N GLU A 119 2.41 -13.14 -3.31
CA GLU A 119 2.41 -14.18 -2.28
C GLU A 119 1.53 -13.78 -1.09
N VAL A 120 1.16 -14.75 -0.31
CA VAL A 120 0.40 -14.53 0.92
C VAL A 120 1.32 -14.01 2.03
N GLY A 121 0.93 -12.89 2.65
CA GLY A 121 1.70 -12.23 3.70
C GLY A 121 3.07 -11.70 3.24
N GLY A 122 3.19 -11.35 1.98
CA GLY A 122 4.40 -10.79 1.38
C GLY A 122 4.06 -9.71 0.36
N ARG A 123 4.66 -9.80 -0.82
CA ARG A 123 4.52 -8.77 -1.86
C ARG A 123 3.11 -8.70 -2.43
N THR A 124 2.59 -7.48 -2.51
CA THR A 124 1.37 -7.16 -3.24
C THR A 124 1.68 -6.04 -4.23
N ASP A 125 1.36 -6.24 -5.50
CA ASP A 125 1.52 -5.23 -6.55
C ASP A 125 0.22 -4.47 -6.71
N PHE A 126 0.28 -3.15 -6.50
CA PHE A 126 -0.82 -2.22 -6.75
C PHE A 126 -0.53 -1.49 -8.04
N ARG A 127 -1.51 -1.39 -8.90
CA ARG A 127 -1.35 -0.81 -10.23
C ARG A 127 -2.44 0.20 -10.52
N ALA A 128 -2.06 1.25 -11.21
CA ALA A 128 -2.99 2.25 -11.73
C ALA A 128 -2.64 2.56 -13.17
N ARG A 129 -3.65 2.69 -14.03
CA ARG A 129 -3.47 2.98 -15.47
C ARG A 129 -2.52 2.01 -16.19
N GLY A 130 -2.41 0.76 -15.69
CA GLY A 130 -1.56 -0.28 -16.27
C GLY A 130 -0.11 -0.30 -15.75
N TYR A 131 0.29 0.57 -14.82
CA TYR A 131 1.64 0.66 -14.27
C TYR A 131 1.64 0.40 -12.75
N SER A 132 2.71 -0.20 -12.23
CA SER A 132 2.86 -0.45 -10.79
C SER A 132 3.03 0.86 -10.03
N ILE A 133 2.36 0.96 -8.87
CA ILE A 133 2.48 2.12 -7.98
C ILE A 133 3.80 2.00 -7.23
N SER A 134 4.72 2.92 -7.53
CA SER A 134 6.06 2.97 -6.94
C SER A 134 6.31 4.21 -6.07
N ASN A 135 5.37 5.16 -6.03
CA ASN A 135 5.53 6.43 -5.36
C ASN A 135 4.65 6.49 -4.09
N TRP A 136 5.30 6.33 -2.93
CA TRP A 136 4.65 6.24 -1.63
C TRP A 136 5.09 7.37 -0.73
N LYS A 137 4.14 7.99 -0.03
CA LYS A 137 4.38 9.10 0.88
C LYS A 137 3.60 8.95 2.17
N ILE A 138 4.15 9.54 3.22
CA ILE A 138 3.46 9.78 4.49
C ILE A 138 3.62 11.26 4.83
N ASP A 139 2.52 11.99 4.98
CA ASP A 139 2.46 13.46 5.19
C ASP A 139 3.24 14.26 4.14
N GLY A 140 3.31 13.76 2.90
CA GLY A 140 4.06 14.35 1.80
C GLY A 140 5.52 13.92 1.72
N LEU A 141 6.12 13.37 2.78
CA LEU A 141 7.48 12.85 2.77
C LEU A 141 7.58 11.49 2.08
N GLN A 142 8.63 11.26 1.33
CA GLN A 142 8.90 9.94 0.74
C GLN A 142 9.01 8.87 1.83
N PHE A 143 8.36 7.74 1.57
CA PHE A 143 8.36 6.56 2.42
C PHE A 143 8.87 5.35 1.61
N PRO A 144 9.69 4.45 2.20
CA PRO A 144 10.17 3.26 1.51
C PRO A 144 9.07 2.21 1.41
N GLY A 145 7.96 2.58 0.80
CA GLY A 145 6.90 1.66 0.44
C GLY A 145 7.27 0.88 -0.80
N GLY A 146 6.69 -0.27 -0.99
CA GLY A 146 6.93 -1.05 -2.20
C GLY A 146 6.36 -2.45 -2.13
N SER A 147 6.29 -3.08 -3.28
CA SER A 147 5.86 -4.45 -3.46
C SER A 147 6.98 -5.49 -3.28
N ASP A 148 8.18 -5.07 -2.88
CA ASP A 148 9.32 -5.96 -2.68
C ASP A 148 9.40 -6.52 -1.25
N PHE A 149 10.28 -7.49 -1.04
CA PHE A 149 10.49 -8.13 0.27
C PHE A 149 11.09 -7.20 1.33
N SER A 150 11.63 -6.06 0.95
CA SER A 150 12.21 -5.08 1.86
C SER A 150 11.20 -4.01 2.29
N GLY A 151 10.02 -3.97 1.63
CA GLY A 151 9.04 -2.92 1.82
C GLY A 151 8.25 -3.00 3.12
N GLY A 152 8.27 -1.92 3.89
CA GLY A 152 7.42 -1.74 5.06
C GLY A 152 5.93 -1.57 4.75
N GLY A 153 5.54 -1.54 3.47
CA GLY A 153 4.15 -1.33 3.05
C GLY A 153 3.16 -2.38 3.56
N ASN A 154 3.64 -3.60 3.77
CA ASN A 154 2.80 -4.70 4.31
C ASN A 154 2.50 -4.57 5.81
N ALA A 155 3.22 -3.71 6.54
CA ALA A 155 2.99 -3.47 7.96
C ALA A 155 2.07 -2.27 8.22
N LEU A 156 1.73 -1.47 7.20
CA LEU A 156 0.96 -0.23 7.36
C LEU A 156 -0.47 -0.50 7.84
N ASN A 157 -0.80 0.12 8.97
CA ASN A 157 -2.07 0.00 9.64
C ASN A 157 -2.88 1.29 9.47
N MET A 158 -4.04 1.19 8.83
CA MET A 158 -4.86 2.36 8.47
C MET A 158 -5.49 3.07 9.66
N ASP A 159 -5.49 2.47 10.85
CA ASP A 159 -5.98 3.17 12.06
C ASP A 159 -5.09 4.35 12.49
N LEU A 160 -3.83 4.38 12.04
CA LEU A 160 -2.92 5.48 12.35
C LEU A 160 -3.11 6.70 11.41
N TYR A 161 -3.90 6.53 10.35
CA TYR A 161 -4.06 7.54 9.30
C TYR A 161 -5.47 8.11 9.27
N GLU A 162 -5.55 9.40 9.02
CA GLU A 162 -6.78 10.16 8.89
C GLU A 162 -7.40 9.99 7.51
N ARG A 163 -6.56 9.98 6.46
CA ARG A 163 -6.98 9.78 5.08
C ARG A 163 -5.84 9.28 4.19
N ILE A 164 -6.22 8.83 3.01
CA ILE A 164 -5.30 8.40 1.95
C ILE A 164 -5.65 9.20 0.69
N ASP A 165 -4.69 9.94 0.15
CA ASP A 165 -4.83 10.61 -1.13
C ASP A 165 -4.11 9.81 -2.22
N ILE A 166 -4.80 9.52 -3.32
CA ILE A 166 -4.26 8.81 -4.48
C ILE A 166 -4.35 9.74 -5.70
N VAL A 167 -3.19 10.18 -6.20
CA VAL A 167 -3.06 11.03 -7.40
C VAL A 167 -2.67 10.15 -8.57
N ARG A 168 -3.57 9.96 -9.54
CA ARG A 168 -3.34 9.06 -10.69
C ARG A 168 -2.58 9.75 -11.82
N GLY A 169 -1.77 8.99 -12.56
CA GLY A 169 -0.90 9.44 -13.64
C GLY A 169 0.52 9.76 -13.17
N ALA A 170 1.30 10.41 -14.03
CA ALA A 170 2.64 10.84 -13.70
C ALA A 170 2.60 12.00 -12.68
N ASN A 171 3.23 11.84 -11.53
CA ASN A 171 3.31 12.88 -10.50
C ASN A 171 4.78 13.19 -10.17
N GLY A 172 5.57 13.53 -11.18
CA GLY A 172 6.98 13.85 -11.02
C GLY A 172 7.21 15.16 -10.27
N LEU A 173 6.28 16.10 -10.31
CA LEU A 173 6.42 17.40 -9.62
C LEU A 173 6.69 17.22 -8.11
N LEU A 174 5.91 16.40 -7.43
CA LEU A 174 6.10 16.11 -6.01
C LEU A 174 6.79 14.78 -5.75
N GLY A 175 6.62 13.78 -6.63
CA GLY A 175 7.16 12.44 -6.49
C GLY A 175 8.63 12.31 -6.81
N GLY A 176 9.10 13.04 -7.80
CA GLY A 176 10.46 12.97 -8.33
C GLY A 176 10.66 11.77 -9.26
N THR A 177 10.72 10.55 -8.73
CA THR A 177 10.96 9.32 -9.53
C THR A 177 9.82 8.32 -9.39
N GLY A 178 9.63 7.48 -10.40
CA GLY A 178 8.66 6.37 -10.40
C GLY A 178 8.04 6.12 -11.76
N ASP A 179 7.04 5.24 -11.77
CA ASP A 179 6.23 4.95 -12.95
C ASP A 179 5.05 5.93 -13.08
N PRO A 180 4.52 6.13 -14.28
CA PRO A 180 3.40 7.04 -14.52
C PRO A 180 2.05 6.39 -14.12
N SER A 181 1.97 5.89 -12.90
CA SER A 181 0.87 5.12 -12.33
C SER A 181 -0.01 5.94 -11.40
N ALA A 182 0.45 6.07 -10.18
CA ALA A 182 -0.13 6.93 -9.14
C ALA A 182 0.90 7.24 -8.05
N THR A 183 0.62 8.29 -7.28
CA THR A 183 1.24 8.57 -5.98
C THR A 183 0.21 8.30 -4.90
N VAL A 184 0.57 7.52 -3.89
CA VAL A 184 -0.23 7.28 -2.68
C VAL A 184 0.37 8.07 -1.53
N ASN A 185 -0.40 8.95 -0.93
CA ASN A 185 0.00 9.78 0.21
C ASN A 185 -0.91 9.50 1.40
N LEU A 186 -0.34 8.94 2.46
CA LEU A 186 -1.02 8.64 3.72
C LEU A 186 -0.90 9.86 4.63
N ILE A 187 -2.00 10.34 5.19
CA ILE A 187 -2.04 11.47 6.11
C ILE A 187 -2.28 10.94 7.52
N ARG A 188 -1.32 11.16 8.44
CA ARG A 188 -1.42 10.72 9.83
C ARG A 188 -2.52 11.46 10.58
N LYS A 189 -3.05 10.81 11.59
CA LYS A 189 -3.95 11.43 12.56
C LYS A 189 -3.21 12.52 13.34
N ALA A 190 -3.75 13.74 13.29
CA ALA A 190 -3.26 14.90 14.04
C ALA A 190 -4.00 15.07 15.37
N PRO A 191 -3.37 15.67 16.40
CA PRO A 191 -4.04 16.04 17.65
C PRO A 191 -5.07 17.14 17.45
N THR A 192 -6.15 17.12 18.25
CA THR A 192 -7.15 18.18 18.32
C THR A 192 -7.03 18.96 19.61
N ARG A 193 -7.57 20.18 19.67
CA ARG A 193 -7.57 21.05 20.84
C ARG A 193 -8.55 20.60 21.93
N THR A 194 -9.48 19.75 21.56
CA THR A 194 -10.53 19.23 22.47
C THR A 194 -10.18 17.82 22.92
N PHE A 195 -10.54 17.49 24.16
CA PHE A 195 -10.51 16.12 24.64
C PHE A 195 -11.53 15.28 23.86
N GLY A 196 -11.17 14.06 23.54
CA GLY A 196 -12.06 13.10 22.92
C GLY A 196 -11.32 11.80 22.61
N GLY A 197 -12.06 10.78 22.32
CA GLY A 197 -11.45 9.52 21.99
C GLY A 197 -12.44 8.48 21.50
N SER A 198 -11.90 7.36 21.07
CA SER A 198 -12.69 6.18 20.74
C SER A 198 -11.94 4.90 21.08
N ALA A 199 -12.69 3.87 21.37
CA ALA A 199 -12.16 2.52 21.56
C ALA A 199 -13.06 1.53 20.82
N TYR A 200 -12.48 0.47 20.31
CA TYR A 200 -13.25 -0.57 19.63
C TYR A 200 -12.70 -1.96 19.90
N ALA A 201 -13.59 -2.95 19.80
CA ALA A 201 -13.28 -4.37 19.84
C ALA A 201 -13.99 -5.09 18.69
N THR A 202 -13.24 -5.86 17.93
CA THR A 202 -13.76 -6.65 16.80
C THR A 202 -13.54 -8.13 17.04
N TYR A 203 -14.57 -8.93 16.75
CA TYR A 203 -14.47 -10.39 16.62
C TYR A 203 -15.01 -10.83 15.26
N GLY A 204 -14.29 -11.71 14.57
CA GLY A 204 -14.65 -12.11 13.23
C GLY A 204 -14.29 -13.54 12.88
N SER A 205 -14.56 -13.90 11.63
CA SER A 205 -14.24 -15.20 11.05
C SER A 205 -12.76 -15.54 11.26
N TRP A 206 -12.48 -16.84 11.43
CA TRP A 206 -11.14 -17.39 11.68
C TRP A 206 -10.46 -16.83 12.93
N ASP A 207 -11.24 -16.71 14.01
CA ASP A 207 -10.75 -16.17 15.29
C ASP A 207 -10.10 -14.78 15.19
N LYS A 208 -10.50 -13.96 14.22
CA LYS A 208 -10.05 -12.57 14.12
C LYS A 208 -10.47 -11.84 15.40
N ARG A 209 -9.50 -11.30 16.10
CA ARG A 209 -9.66 -10.47 17.30
C ARG A 209 -8.87 -9.20 17.09
N ARG A 210 -9.53 -8.06 17.17
CA ARG A 210 -8.89 -6.76 17.03
C ARG A 210 -9.36 -5.84 18.13
N LEU A 211 -8.42 -5.08 18.70
CA LEU A 211 -8.65 -4.04 19.68
C LEU A 211 -7.96 -2.78 19.23
N GLY A 212 -8.58 -1.64 19.44
CA GLY A 212 -7.96 -0.34 19.17
C GLY A 212 -8.50 0.75 20.09
N ALA A 213 -7.67 1.77 20.27
CA ALA A 213 -8.00 3.00 20.99
C ALA A 213 -7.34 4.19 20.29
N ASP A 214 -8.05 5.30 20.27
CA ASP A 214 -7.62 6.58 19.69
C ASP A 214 -8.01 7.69 20.67
N LEU A 215 -7.04 8.42 21.22
CA LEU A 215 -7.20 9.39 22.28
C LEU A 215 -6.63 10.74 21.86
N ASN A 216 -7.46 11.78 21.91
CA ASN A 216 -7.04 13.18 21.82
C ASN A 216 -6.95 13.77 23.22
N LEU A 217 -5.79 14.28 23.59
CA LEU A 217 -5.50 14.81 24.92
C LEU A 217 -4.95 16.23 24.79
N PRO A 218 -5.76 17.28 25.10
CA PRO A 218 -5.22 18.61 25.35
C PRO A 218 -4.36 18.53 26.62
N LEU A 219 -3.09 18.87 26.53
CA LEU A 219 -2.13 18.81 27.63
C LEU A 219 -1.97 20.16 28.34
N SER A 220 -2.50 21.25 27.75
CA SER A 220 -2.64 22.57 28.35
C SER A 220 -4.10 23.00 28.34
N GLU A 221 -4.49 23.87 29.27
CA GLU A 221 -5.88 24.35 29.42
C GLU A 221 -6.38 25.11 28.18
N ASP A 222 -5.48 25.79 27.44
CA ASP A 222 -5.80 26.51 26.23
C ASP A 222 -5.71 25.64 24.95
N GLY A 223 -5.38 24.34 25.08
CA GLY A 223 -5.24 23.39 23.97
C GLY A 223 -4.03 23.68 23.05
N ARG A 224 -3.14 24.62 23.42
CA ARG A 224 -1.91 24.91 22.64
C ARG A 224 -0.95 23.73 22.62
N LEU A 225 -0.80 23.05 23.76
CA LEU A 225 -0.07 21.78 23.79
C LEU A 225 -1.11 20.64 23.79
N ARG A 226 -1.05 19.79 22.77
CA ARG A 226 -2.00 18.71 22.56
C ARG A 226 -1.31 17.45 22.07
N SER A 227 -1.91 16.31 22.30
CA SER A 227 -1.42 15.02 21.83
C SER A 227 -2.53 14.13 21.31
N ARG A 228 -2.18 13.24 20.37
CA ARG A 228 -3.03 12.12 19.93
C ARG A 228 -2.28 10.82 20.09
N LEU A 229 -2.90 9.86 20.75
CA LEU A 229 -2.36 8.54 21.01
C LEU A 229 -3.28 7.51 20.33
N VAL A 230 -2.75 6.74 19.39
CA VAL A 230 -3.48 5.66 18.73
C VAL A 230 -2.74 4.35 18.96
N MET A 231 -3.49 3.31 19.36
CA MET A 231 -2.94 1.97 19.55
C MET A 231 -3.90 0.93 18.99
N THR A 232 -3.36 -0.10 18.35
CA THR A 232 -4.17 -1.19 17.82
C THR A 232 -3.39 -2.51 17.84
N GLN A 233 -4.11 -3.60 18.04
CA GLN A 233 -3.59 -4.95 17.95
C GLN A 233 -4.61 -5.85 17.26
N GLN A 234 -4.13 -6.73 16.40
CA GLN A 234 -4.92 -7.78 15.77
C GLN A 234 -4.18 -9.12 15.86
N ASP A 235 -4.94 -10.18 16.17
CA ASP A 235 -4.55 -11.56 16.01
C ASP A 235 -5.67 -12.26 15.21
N ALA A 236 -5.33 -12.98 14.15
CA ALA A 236 -6.28 -13.66 13.28
C ALA A 236 -5.72 -14.99 12.75
N GLY A 237 -6.55 -15.99 12.64
CA GLY A 237 -6.31 -17.15 11.78
C GLY A 237 -6.61 -16.84 10.32
N SER A 238 -6.73 -17.87 9.51
CA SER A 238 -7.02 -17.76 8.09
C SER A 238 -7.94 -18.91 7.65
N PHE A 239 -8.60 -18.74 6.52
CA PHE A 239 -9.26 -19.86 5.84
C PHE A 239 -8.26 -20.85 5.22
N ARG A 240 -6.99 -20.45 5.10
CA ARG A 240 -5.91 -21.32 4.60
C ARG A 240 -5.33 -22.12 5.77
N ASP A 241 -5.05 -23.38 5.52
CA ASP A 241 -4.48 -24.28 6.50
C ASP A 241 -3.10 -23.76 6.97
N ASN A 242 -2.83 -23.86 8.26
CA ASN A 242 -1.56 -23.46 8.89
C ASN A 242 -1.17 -21.99 8.70
N GLN A 243 -2.15 -21.09 8.43
CA GLN A 243 -1.88 -19.66 8.30
C GLN A 243 -2.49 -18.86 9.44
N SER A 244 -1.72 -17.90 9.94
CA SER A 244 -2.18 -16.90 10.91
C SER A 244 -1.48 -15.57 10.70
N GLU A 245 -2.11 -14.50 11.19
CA GLU A 245 -1.63 -13.14 11.11
C GLU A 245 -1.66 -12.47 12.47
N ARG A 246 -0.63 -11.67 12.75
CA ARG A 246 -0.58 -10.78 13.90
C ARG A 246 -0.09 -9.41 13.46
N SER A 247 -0.80 -8.36 13.87
CA SER A 247 -0.36 -6.97 13.65
C SER A 247 -0.52 -6.14 14.91
N ARG A 248 0.34 -5.14 15.07
CA ARG A 248 0.31 -4.14 16.14
C ARG A 248 0.75 -2.80 15.58
N ALA A 249 0.08 -1.74 15.98
CA ALA A 249 0.49 -0.41 15.60
C ALA A 249 0.25 0.59 16.73
N ALA A 250 1.09 1.62 16.77
CA ALA A 250 0.96 2.71 17.71
C ALA A 250 1.44 4.01 17.08
N LEU A 251 0.75 5.11 17.38
CA LEU A 251 1.10 6.47 17.03
C LEU A 251 1.03 7.32 18.30
N ALA A 252 2.08 8.10 18.57
CA ALA A 252 2.08 9.21 19.51
C ALA A 252 2.44 10.48 18.73
N ASN A 253 1.50 11.39 18.62
CA ASN A 253 1.67 12.66 17.90
C ASN A 253 1.41 13.82 18.87
N PHE A 254 2.29 14.80 18.88
CA PHE A 254 2.23 15.98 19.75
C PHE A 254 2.31 17.23 18.89
N GLU A 255 1.54 18.23 19.22
CA GLU A 255 1.59 19.55 18.62
C GLU A 255 1.63 20.63 19.71
N PHE A 256 2.39 21.67 19.46
CA PHE A 256 2.54 22.82 20.32
C PHE A 256 2.49 24.12 19.51
N ASP A 257 1.47 24.93 19.76
CA ASP A 257 1.33 26.26 19.20
C ASP A 257 2.20 27.24 20.01
N LEU A 258 3.34 27.64 19.44
CA LEU A 258 4.23 28.65 20.05
C LEU A 258 3.50 29.99 20.15
N ASP A 259 2.79 30.34 19.11
CA ASP A 259 1.90 31.49 18.98
C ASP A 259 0.74 31.14 18.02
N ASP A 260 -0.09 32.11 17.67
CA ASP A 260 -1.26 31.91 16.79
C ASP A 260 -0.87 31.64 15.33
N ALA A 261 0.40 31.87 14.97
CA ALA A 261 0.93 31.70 13.62
C ALA A 261 1.88 30.49 13.49
N THR A 262 2.43 29.97 14.60
CA THR A 262 3.50 28.98 14.58
C THR A 262 3.14 27.73 15.36
N THR A 263 3.10 26.58 14.69
CA THR A 263 2.87 25.27 15.30
C THR A 263 4.10 24.38 15.11
N LEU A 264 4.55 23.76 16.19
CA LEU A 264 5.55 22.68 16.19
C LEU A 264 4.86 21.33 16.34
N GLY A 265 5.29 20.35 15.57
CA GLY A 265 4.84 18.96 15.68
C GLY A 265 6.00 18.01 15.92
N ALA A 266 5.77 16.97 16.71
CA ALA A 266 6.72 15.86 16.90
C ALA A 266 5.97 14.57 17.22
N GLY A 267 6.44 13.44 16.70
CA GLY A 267 5.77 12.18 16.99
C GLY A 267 6.62 10.96 16.70
N TYR A 268 6.05 9.83 17.12
CA TYR A 268 6.62 8.51 16.92
C TYR A 268 5.55 7.52 16.51
N GLN A 269 5.85 6.73 15.49
CA GLN A 269 5.00 5.68 14.94
C GLN A 269 5.72 4.35 14.98
N TYR A 270 4.99 3.30 15.40
CA TYR A 270 5.44 1.92 15.43
C TYR A 270 4.44 1.04 14.71
N GLU A 271 4.90 0.17 13.83
CA GLU A 271 4.06 -0.79 13.13
C GLU A 271 4.79 -2.14 13.06
N TYR A 272 4.04 -3.20 13.29
CA TYR A 272 4.49 -4.58 13.29
C TYR A 272 3.47 -5.45 12.58
N SER A 273 3.93 -6.33 11.70
CA SER A 273 3.12 -7.36 11.05
C SER A 273 3.91 -8.66 10.95
N LYS A 274 3.25 -9.78 11.27
CA LYS A 274 3.78 -11.13 11.07
C LYS A 274 2.71 -12.02 10.49
N VAL A 275 3.02 -12.70 9.39
CA VAL A 275 2.18 -13.72 8.77
C VAL A 275 2.91 -15.03 8.79
N VAL A 276 2.38 -16.02 9.50
CA VAL A 276 2.86 -17.41 9.52
C VAL A 276 2.10 -18.18 8.45
N GLY A 277 2.70 -19.21 7.84
CA GLY A 277 2.10 -19.98 6.74
C GLY A 277 2.02 -19.21 5.43
N GLY A 278 2.74 -18.09 5.30
CA GLY A 278 2.90 -17.36 4.06
C GLY A 278 4.01 -17.95 3.19
N GLY A 279 3.70 -18.24 1.93
CA GLY A 279 4.62 -18.88 0.99
C GLY A 279 5.54 -17.88 0.27
N TRP A 280 6.32 -18.40 -0.65
CA TRP A 280 7.11 -17.64 -1.61
C TRP A 280 6.55 -17.82 -3.02
N GLY A 281 5.81 -16.83 -3.50
CA GLY A 281 5.06 -16.88 -4.75
C GLY A 281 3.64 -17.45 -4.58
N ALA A 282 2.95 -17.67 -5.70
CA ALA A 282 1.62 -18.28 -5.71
C ALA A 282 1.73 -19.78 -5.33
N ASN A 283 1.01 -20.16 -4.30
CA ASN A 283 1.20 -21.43 -3.60
C ASN A 283 0.20 -22.54 -3.99
N ILE A 284 -0.81 -22.25 -4.80
CA ILE A 284 -1.75 -23.26 -5.31
C ILE A 284 -1.35 -23.63 -6.74
N PRO A 285 -0.99 -24.89 -7.04
CA PRO A 285 -0.65 -25.28 -8.41
C PRO A 285 -1.90 -25.18 -9.32
N ILE A 286 -1.73 -24.69 -10.56
CA ILE A 286 -2.78 -24.63 -11.57
C ILE A 286 -2.85 -25.96 -12.36
N TRP A 287 -1.75 -26.66 -12.46
CA TRP A 287 -1.58 -27.84 -13.29
C TRP A 287 -1.02 -29.01 -12.51
N TYR A 288 -1.63 -30.18 -12.70
CA TYR A 288 -1.01 -31.44 -12.32
C TYR A 288 0.15 -31.82 -13.28
N GLY A 289 0.95 -32.77 -12.85
CA GLY A 289 2.06 -33.30 -13.63
C GLY A 289 1.67 -33.89 -14.99
N ASP A 290 0.45 -34.39 -15.12
CA ASP A 290 -0.12 -34.93 -16.36
C ASP A 290 -0.64 -33.85 -17.32
N GLY A 291 -0.66 -32.59 -16.88
CA GLY A 291 -1.15 -31.45 -17.66
C GLY A 291 -2.64 -31.13 -17.48
N SER A 292 -3.34 -31.88 -16.63
CA SER A 292 -4.71 -31.54 -16.23
C SER A 292 -4.72 -30.36 -15.24
N LYS A 293 -5.81 -29.59 -15.21
CA LYS A 293 -5.98 -28.50 -14.25
C LYS A 293 -6.33 -29.05 -12.88
N THR A 294 -5.83 -28.37 -11.86
CA THR A 294 -6.19 -28.63 -10.47
C THR A 294 -7.53 -28.02 -10.13
N ASP A 295 -8.23 -28.65 -9.19
CA ASP A 295 -9.45 -28.11 -8.54
C ASP A 295 -9.30 -28.38 -7.02
N LEU A 296 -8.45 -27.60 -6.36
CA LEU A 296 -8.10 -27.78 -4.98
C LEU A 296 -8.99 -26.93 -4.06
N PRO A 297 -9.27 -27.40 -2.83
CA PRO A 297 -9.97 -26.60 -1.83
C PRO A 297 -9.32 -25.23 -1.62
N ARG A 298 -10.09 -24.20 -1.32
CA ARG A 298 -9.55 -22.85 -1.02
C ARG A 298 -8.64 -22.85 0.21
N SER A 299 -8.83 -23.80 1.14
CA SER A 299 -8.00 -23.93 2.34
C SER A 299 -6.61 -24.50 2.05
N THR A 300 -6.42 -25.15 0.90
CA THR A 300 -5.13 -25.77 0.55
C THR A 300 -4.00 -24.75 0.67
N ASN A 301 -3.00 -25.11 1.47
CA ASN A 301 -1.79 -24.33 1.68
C ASN A 301 -0.56 -25.25 1.62
N VAL A 302 0.17 -25.21 0.53
CA VAL A 302 1.37 -26.04 0.30
C VAL A 302 2.63 -25.38 0.86
N VAL A 303 2.51 -24.80 2.04
CA VAL A 303 3.55 -24.04 2.74
C VAL A 303 3.82 -24.69 4.10
N PRO A 304 5.10 -24.90 4.48
CA PRO A 304 5.43 -25.45 5.80
C PRO A 304 4.98 -24.52 6.94
N SER A 305 4.66 -25.10 8.10
CA SER A 305 4.20 -24.36 9.28
C SER A 305 5.25 -23.37 9.82
N TRP A 306 6.55 -23.64 9.61
CA TRP A 306 7.64 -22.75 10.00
C TRP A 306 7.82 -21.54 9.07
N SER A 307 7.09 -21.47 7.96
CA SER A 307 7.20 -20.36 7.00
C SER A 307 6.56 -19.09 7.53
N PHE A 308 7.26 -17.96 7.52
CA PHE A 308 6.73 -16.68 7.93
C PHE A 308 7.39 -15.48 7.23
N GLY A 309 6.68 -14.36 7.19
CA GLY A 309 7.22 -13.02 6.94
C GLY A 309 6.94 -12.14 8.15
N GLU A 310 7.93 -11.37 8.59
CA GLU A 310 7.82 -10.44 9.72
C GLU A 310 8.38 -9.09 9.33
N TYR A 311 7.63 -8.03 9.61
CA TYR A 311 7.94 -6.66 9.24
C TYR A 311 7.76 -5.74 10.43
N ILE A 312 8.73 -4.87 10.65
CA ILE A 312 8.70 -3.86 11.70
C ILE A 312 9.07 -2.52 11.09
N THR A 313 8.30 -1.49 11.36
CA THR A 313 8.63 -0.12 10.98
C THR A 313 8.54 0.79 12.19
N ARG A 314 9.53 1.65 12.37
CA ARG A 314 9.60 2.67 13.42
C ARG A 314 9.92 3.99 12.77
N THR A 315 9.09 5.01 13.00
CA THR A 315 9.28 6.33 12.40
C THR A 315 9.20 7.41 13.46
N ALA A 316 10.27 8.17 13.65
CA ALA A 316 10.25 9.44 14.35
C ALA A 316 10.06 10.56 13.32
N PHE A 317 9.21 11.53 13.63
CA PHE A 317 8.91 12.64 12.72
C PHE A 317 8.74 13.95 13.47
N GLY A 318 8.94 15.05 12.76
CA GLY A 318 8.73 16.39 13.27
C GLY A 318 8.30 17.36 12.18
N SER A 319 7.62 18.42 12.57
CA SER A 319 7.15 19.47 11.68
C SER A 319 7.22 20.84 12.33
N LEU A 320 7.34 21.87 11.50
CA LEU A 320 7.11 23.26 11.84
C LEU A 320 6.24 23.86 10.76
N ALA A 321 5.12 24.46 11.15
CA ALA A 321 4.27 25.25 10.28
C ALA A 321 4.24 26.69 10.80
N HIS A 322 4.48 27.67 9.91
CA HIS A 322 4.39 29.08 10.23
C HIS A 322 3.61 29.82 9.19
N ARG A 323 2.63 30.61 9.61
CA ARG A 323 1.82 31.49 8.75
C ARG A 323 2.24 32.93 8.95
N PHE A 324 2.70 33.56 7.87
CA PHE A 324 3.08 34.97 7.85
C PHE A 324 1.86 35.89 7.73
N ASP A 325 1.98 37.16 8.12
CA ASP A 325 0.90 38.16 8.07
C ASP A 325 0.35 38.42 6.65
N ASN A 326 1.10 38.09 5.62
CA ASN A 326 0.72 38.22 4.20
C ASN A 326 0.11 36.94 3.60
N ASP A 327 -0.39 36.03 4.44
CA ASP A 327 -0.99 34.74 4.07
C ASP A 327 -0.03 33.74 3.39
N TRP A 328 1.28 34.00 3.44
CA TRP A 328 2.25 32.98 3.08
C TRP A 328 2.41 31.98 4.23
N SER A 329 2.67 30.75 3.88
CA SER A 329 2.96 29.67 4.85
C SER A 329 4.31 29.02 4.56
N LEU A 330 5.02 28.73 5.61
CA LEU A 330 6.25 27.92 5.61
C LEU A 330 5.97 26.60 6.32
N ASP A 331 6.16 25.50 5.62
CA ASP A 331 6.02 24.14 6.16
C ASP A 331 7.37 23.44 6.09
N LEU A 332 7.92 23.03 7.24
CA LEU A 332 9.10 22.18 7.34
C LEU A 332 8.67 20.82 7.91
N LYS A 333 9.11 19.74 7.29
CA LYS A 333 8.83 18.37 7.73
C LYS A 333 10.09 17.54 7.68
N VAL A 334 10.29 16.72 8.70
CA VAL A 334 11.40 15.77 8.77
C VAL A 334 10.89 14.42 9.28
N ALA A 335 11.50 13.34 8.82
CA ALA A 335 11.23 12.01 9.34
C ALA A 335 12.47 11.12 9.24
N GLN A 336 12.63 10.24 10.23
CA GLN A 336 13.57 9.13 10.17
C GLN A 336 12.81 7.84 10.42
N SER A 337 12.79 6.96 9.42
CA SER A 337 12.18 5.63 9.49
C SER A 337 13.26 4.55 9.55
N SER A 338 13.07 3.56 10.40
CA SER A 338 13.81 2.30 10.37
C SER A 338 12.86 1.15 10.10
N GLY A 339 13.18 0.31 9.12
CA GLY A 339 12.42 -0.87 8.74
C GLY A 339 13.25 -2.13 8.91
N GLU A 340 12.66 -3.17 9.46
CA GLU A 340 13.23 -4.52 9.53
C GLU A 340 12.27 -5.46 8.80
N ALA A 341 12.76 -6.19 7.81
CA ALA A 341 12.01 -7.20 7.11
C ALA A 341 12.73 -8.55 7.27
N LEU A 342 12.05 -9.54 7.80
CA LEU A 342 12.54 -10.90 7.94
C LEU A 342 11.60 -11.83 7.18
N ASN A 343 12.15 -12.54 6.19
CA ASN A 343 11.46 -13.55 5.42
C ASN A 343 12.12 -14.92 5.66
N HIS A 344 11.37 -15.83 6.25
CA HIS A 344 11.75 -17.21 6.42
C HIS A 344 10.64 -18.07 5.79
N ARG A 345 10.77 -18.32 4.49
CA ARG A 345 9.65 -18.81 3.68
C ARG A 345 9.99 -20.14 3.05
N GLY A 346 9.07 -21.09 3.17
CA GLY A 346 9.08 -22.35 2.45
C GLY A 346 7.96 -22.40 1.42
N LEU A 347 8.10 -23.26 0.44
CA LEU A 347 7.09 -23.54 -0.56
C LEU A 347 7.33 -24.90 -1.19
N ALA A 348 6.30 -25.72 -1.24
CA ALA A 348 6.30 -26.85 -2.14
C ALA A 348 6.29 -26.35 -3.59
N LYS A 349 7.15 -26.87 -4.43
CA LYS A 349 7.34 -26.38 -5.80
C LYS A 349 7.66 -27.50 -6.76
N VAL A 350 7.39 -27.25 -8.02
CA VAL A 350 7.88 -28.05 -9.15
C VAL A 350 9.34 -27.71 -9.45
N ASN A 351 10.18 -28.69 -9.65
CA ASN A 351 11.54 -28.50 -10.14
C ASN A 351 11.53 -28.24 -11.65
N SER A 352 11.65 -26.96 -12.04
CA SER A 352 11.62 -26.53 -13.44
C SER A 352 12.82 -27.03 -14.28
N SER A 353 13.88 -27.55 -13.66
CA SER A 353 15.10 -27.94 -14.36
C SER A 353 15.11 -29.38 -14.87
N GLY A 354 14.10 -30.20 -14.56
CA GLY A 354 13.97 -31.58 -15.09
C GLY A 354 15.16 -32.51 -14.81
N ARG A 355 16.12 -32.08 -13.98
CA ARG A 355 17.35 -32.82 -13.66
C ARG A 355 17.30 -33.29 -12.21
N GLY A 356 16.99 -34.55 -12.01
CA GLY A 356 17.00 -35.22 -10.71
C GLY A 356 16.09 -36.44 -10.69
N VAL A 357 16.38 -37.40 -9.82
CA VAL A 357 15.65 -38.67 -9.66
C VAL A 357 14.18 -38.49 -9.27
N TYR A 358 13.81 -37.28 -8.81
CA TYR A 358 12.47 -36.87 -8.49
C TYR A 358 12.16 -35.65 -9.35
N GLY A 359 11.66 -35.88 -10.56
CA GLY A 359 11.14 -34.79 -11.40
C GLY A 359 10.00 -34.09 -10.66
N GLY A 360 10.26 -32.93 -10.05
CA GLY A 360 9.33 -32.21 -9.21
C GLY A 360 8.05 -31.79 -9.92
N TYR A 361 7.02 -32.62 -9.82
CA TYR A 361 5.70 -32.41 -10.42
C TYR A 361 4.62 -32.48 -9.35
N TRP A 362 3.52 -31.78 -9.58
CA TRP A 362 2.31 -31.90 -8.78
C TRP A 362 1.52 -33.10 -9.26
N ASN A 363 1.80 -34.30 -8.77
CA ASN A 363 1.05 -35.48 -9.17
C ASN A 363 -0.28 -35.56 -8.43
N GLN A 364 -1.31 -36.15 -9.08
CA GLN A 364 -2.63 -36.30 -8.49
C GLN A 364 -2.63 -37.20 -7.25
N ASP A 365 -1.67 -38.12 -7.14
CA ASP A 365 -1.48 -38.99 -5.98
C ASP A 365 -0.75 -38.30 -4.81
N GLY A 366 -0.47 -37.00 -4.92
CA GLY A 366 0.23 -36.23 -3.91
C GLY A 366 1.75 -36.32 -3.95
N SER A 367 2.31 -37.14 -4.84
CA SER A 367 3.77 -37.26 -4.98
C SER A 367 4.40 -36.18 -5.85
N GLY A 368 5.70 -36.06 -5.88
CA GLY A 368 6.50 -35.36 -6.89
C GLY A 368 6.86 -33.92 -6.58
N ALA A 369 6.23 -33.25 -5.64
CA ALA A 369 6.62 -31.89 -5.25
C ALA A 369 7.94 -31.88 -4.45
N VAL A 370 8.69 -30.77 -4.55
CA VAL A 370 9.94 -30.54 -3.81
C VAL A 370 9.85 -29.29 -2.97
N LEU A 371 10.53 -29.26 -1.83
CA LEU A 371 10.55 -28.10 -0.95
C LEU A 371 11.62 -27.10 -1.41
N ASN A 372 11.22 -25.85 -1.59
CA ASN A 372 12.10 -24.70 -1.73
C ASN A 372 12.02 -23.82 -0.49
N GLY A 373 13.11 -23.13 -0.18
CA GLY A 373 13.14 -22.17 0.93
C GLY A 373 13.85 -20.88 0.56
N LEU A 374 13.43 -19.83 1.21
CA LEU A 374 14.05 -18.51 1.18
C LEU A 374 14.21 -18.03 2.62
N HIS A 375 15.41 -17.62 2.98
CA HIS A 375 15.65 -16.83 4.19
C HIS A 375 16.36 -15.55 3.80
N SER A 376 15.77 -14.42 4.12
CA SER A 376 16.38 -13.12 3.87
C SER A 376 15.97 -12.16 4.98
N SER A 377 16.86 -11.27 5.34
CA SER A 377 16.52 -10.08 6.11
C SER A 377 17.03 -8.84 5.41
N THR A 378 16.34 -7.74 5.62
CA THR A 378 16.76 -6.43 5.15
C THR A 378 16.47 -5.43 6.25
N ASP A 379 17.50 -4.68 6.63
CA ASP A 379 17.40 -3.55 7.54
C ASP A 379 17.47 -2.27 6.71
N THR A 380 16.46 -1.42 6.81
CA THR A 380 16.36 -0.18 6.05
C THR A 380 16.33 1.01 6.99
N THR A 381 17.09 2.04 6.69
CA THR A 381 16.98 3.34 7.35
C THR A 381 16.72 4.39 6.27
N GLN A 382 15.68 5.17 6.46
CA GLN A 382 15.37 6.31 5.59
C GLN A 382 15.31 7.60 6.40
N GLN A 383 15.93 8.64 5.88
CA GLN A 383 15.84 10.00 6.36
C GLN A 383 15.21 10.84 5.26
N SER A 384 14.18 11.61 5.60
CA SER A 384 13.47 12.47 4.66
C SER A 384 13.29 13.85 5.29
N ALA A 385 13.48 14.89 4.49
CA ALA A 385 13.23 16.28 4.85
C ALA A 385 12.53 16.99 3.69
N GLN A 386 11.65 17.91 4.00
CA GLN A 386 10.94 18.75 3.03
C GLN A 386 10.71 20.13 3.63
N ILE A 387 10.88 21.15 2.80
CA ILE A 387 10.54 22.53 3.12
C ILE A 387 9.72 23.10 1.97
N ASP A 388 8.57 23.68 2.30
CA ASP A 388 7.65 24.31 1.36
C ASP A 388 7.34 25.73 1.82
N LEU A 389 7.41 26.68 0.89
CA LEU A 389 6.94 28.04 1.06
C LEU A 389 5.83 28.28 0.04
N SER A 390 4.61 28.60 0.50
CA SER A 390 3.45 28.80 -0.38
C SER A 390 2.61 29.98 0.07
N GLY A 391 1.96 30.65 -0.88
CA GLY A 391 1.11 31.77 -0.57
C GLY A 391 0.53 32.46 -1.78
N PRO A 392 -0.33 33.48 -1.54
CA PRO A 392 -0.92 34.29 -2.59
C PRO A 392 0.06 35.38 -3.05
N PHE A 393 -0.08 35.80 -4.31
CA PHE A 393 0.57 36.99 -4.84
C PHE A 393 -0.34 37.74 -5.83
N GLN A 394 -0.11 39.04 -5.98
CA GLN A 394 -0.88 39.90 -6.87
C GLN A 394 -0.13 40.10 -8.20
N LEU A 395 -0.81 39.87 -9.31
CA LEU A 395 -0.27 40.13 -10.65
C LEU A 395 -1.43 40.51 -11.58
N PHE A 396 -1.28 41.60 -12.36
CA PHE A 396 -2.30 42.09 -13.28
C PHE A 396 -3.69 42.31 -12.64
N GLY A 397 -3.71 42.74 -11.37
CA GLY A 397 -4.94 43.03 -10.63
C GLY A 397 -5.71 41.77 -10.16
N ARG A 398 -5.09 40.58 -10.22
CA ARG A 398 -5.66 39.30 -9.79
C ARG A 398 -4.79 38.64 -8.73
N THR A 399 -5.44 37.88 -7.88
CA THR A 399 -4.75 37.04 -6.87
C THR A 399 -4.40 35.69 -7.49
N HIS A 400 -3.16 35.32 -7.40
CA HIS A 400 -2.57 34.06 -7.82
C HIS A 400 -2.03 33.31 -6.61
N GLN A 401 -1.68 32.05 -6.80
CA GLN A 401 -1.03 31.23 -5.77
C GLN A 401 0.32 30.73 -6.29
N ALA A 402 1.32 30.69 -5.43
CA ALA A 402 2.63 30.12 -5.75
C ALA A 402 3.09 29.23 -4.61
N MET A 403 3.93 28.28 -4.97
CA MET A 403 4.72 27.49 -4.01
C MET A 403 6.11 27.23 -4.56
N VAL A 404 7.08 27.16 -3.67
CA VAL A 404 8.45 26.71 -3.93
C VAL A 404 8.82 25.74 -2.83
N GLY A 405 9.44 24.63 -3.19
CA GLY A 405 9.82 23.63 -2.22
C GLY A 405 11.14 22.93 -2.57
N TYR A 406 11.69 22.30 -1.56
CA TYR A 406 12.85 21.43 -1.66
C TYR A 406 12.63 20.19 -0.80
N ASN A 407 13.01 19.02 -1.33
CA ASN A 407 13.05 17.79 -0.55
C ASN A 407 14.35 17.01 -0.75
N ASP A 408 14.72 16.29 0.29
CA ASP A 408 15.85 15.35 0.32
C ASP A 408 15.41 14.06 1.01
N SER A 409 15.62 12.93 0.36
CA SER A 409 15.36 11.60 0.92
C SER A 409 16.57 10.71 0.68
N ARG A 410 17.07 10.10 1.77
CA ARG A 410 18.18 9.16 1.74
C ARG A 410 17.77 7.85 2.37
N THR A 411 17.85 6.77 1.60
CA THR A 411 17.56 5.40 2.05
C THR A 411 18.84 4.58 2.05
N VAL A 412 19.07 3.85 3.14
CA VAL A 412 20.17 2.88 3.25
C VAL A 412 19.55 1.53 3.60
N ALA A 413 19.73 0.55 2.72
CA ALA A 413 19.28 -0.82 2.91
C ALA A 413 20.51 -1.75 3.10
N TRP A 414 20.44 -2.60 4.11
CA TRP A 414 21.44 -3.61 4.45
C TRP A 414 20.81 -4.99 4.32
N SER A 415 21.43 -5.86 3.53
CA SER A 415 20.95 -7.24 3.34
C SER A 415 22.09 -8.22 3.64
N PRO A 416 22.05 -8.92 4.79
CA PRO A 416 23.02 -9.95 5.14
C PRO A 416 22.97 -11.12 4.15
N GLN A 417 24.11 -11.73 3.91
CA GLN A 417 24.18 -13.00 3.19
C GLN A 417 24.06 -14.18 4.16
N TYR A 418 23.35 -15.22 3.73
CA TYR A 418 23.13 -16.43 4.51
C TYR A 418 23.67 -17.66 3.77
N THR A 419 24.15 -18.65 4.56
CA THR A 419 24.24 -20.03 4.14
C THR A 419 23.04 -20.79 4.65
N TYR A 420 22.57 -21.76 3.89
CA TYR A 420 21.40 -22.56 4.22
C TYR A 420 21.69 -24.02 4.26
N SER A 421 21.00 -24.72 5.16
CA SER A 421 20.89 -26.16 5.14
C SER A 421 19.47 -26.59 5.45
N MET A 422 19.01 -27.66 4.84
CA MET A 422 17.78 -28.33 5.21
C MET A 422 18.09 -29.49 6.11
N VAL A 423 17.32 -29.65 7.18
CA VAL A 423 17.41 -30.77 8.09
C VAL A 423 16.07 -31.52 8.03
N GLY A 424 16.15 -32.80 7.73
CA GLY A 424 15.01 -33.70 7.75
C GLY A 424 15.42 -35.06 8.26
N GLY A 425 14.70 -35.60 9.24
CA GLY A 425 15.04 -36.91 9.86
C GLY A 425 16.43 -37.00 10.41
N GLY A 426 17.03 -35.90 10.90
CA GLY A 426 18.41 -35.85 11.41
C GLY A 426 19.51 -35.78 10.35
N LYS A 427 19.19 -35.62 9.09
CA LYS A 427 20.16 -35.49 7.99
C LYS A 427 20.16 -34.09 7.43
N ALA A 428 21.35 -33.46 7.34
CA ALA A 428 21.53 -32.26 6.52
C ALA A 428 21.41 -32.65 5.04
N VAL A 429 20.49 -32.08 4.31
CA VAL A 429 20.15 -32.58 2.98
C VAL A 429 20.72 -31.73 1.87
N ASN A 430 20.95 -30.44 2.11
CA ASN A 430 21.57 -29.55 1.14
C ASN A 430 22.08 -28.23 1.77
N SER A 431 23.07 -27.61 1.16
CA SER A 431 23.56 -26.29 1.55
C SER A 431 23.65 -25.36 0.35
N GLY A 432 23.33 -24.09 0.53
CA GLY A 432 23.44 -23.06 -0.49
C GLY A 432 23.91 -21.75 0.10
N VAL A 433 24.41 -20.87 -0.76
CA VAL A 433 24.81 -19.49 -0.40
C VAL A 433 23.98 -18.53 -1.23
N GLY A 434 23.43 -17.49 -0.60
CA GLY A 434 22.62 -16.50 -1.29
C GLY A 434 21.22 -16.33 -0.66
N CYS A 435 20.29 -15.78 -1.37
CA CYS A 435 18.93 -15.55 -0.89
C CYS A 435 17.93 -16.68 -1.22
N GLN A 436 18.37 -17.76 -1.85
CA GLN A 436 17.50 -18.86 -2.25
C GLN A 436 18.16 -20.20 -1.97
N PHE A 437 17.38 -21.11 -1.43
CA PHE A 437 17.71 -22.51 -1.30
C PHE A 437 16.81 -23.33 -2.24
N ARG A 438 17.42 -24.28 -2.97
CA ARG A 438 16.69 -25.27 -3.76
C ARG A 438 17.16 -26.65 -3.34
N ALA A 439 16.25 -27.50 -2.91
CA ALA A 439 16.52 -28.88 -2.65
C ALA A 439 16.76 -29.60 -3.99
N ASN A 440 18.01 -29.68 -4.45
CA ASN A 440 18.36 -30.31 -5.73
C ASN A 440 18.32 -31.86 -5.71
N ASN A 441 18.17 -32.50 -4.56
CA ASN A 441 18.27 -33.94 -4.40
C ASN A 441 16.98 -34.61 -3.92
N GLY A 442 15.83 -34.03 -4.28
CA GLY A 442 14.57 -34.79 -4.20
C GLY A 442 14.23 -35.35 -2.83
N LEU A 443 14.13 -34.47 -1.84
CA LEU A 443 13.25 -34.77 -0.74
C LEU A 443 11.84 -34.73 -1.28
N GLY A 444 11.29 -35.90 -1.57
CA GLY A 444 9.86 -36.01 -1.80
C GLY A 444 9.17 -35.51 -0.54
N LEU A 445 8.30 -34.52 -0.68
CA LEU A 445 7.52 -33.96 0.43
C LEU A 445 6.42 -34.93 0.93
N GLY A 446 6.57 -36.24 0.63
CA GLY A 446 5.51 -37.16 0.90
C GLY A 446 4.27 -36.83 0.05
N ASN A 447 3.12 -36.82 0.67
CA ASN A 447 1.86 -36.39 0.01
C ASN A 447 1.66 -34.90 0.20
N TRP A 448 1.97 -34.10 -0.83
CA TRP A 448 1.80 -32.64 -0.79
C TRP A 448 0.32 -32.20 -0.63
N LEU A 449 -0.65 -33.11 -0.91
CA LEU A 449 -2.09 -32.84 -0.69
C LEU A 449 -2.44 -32.79 0.81
N ASP A 450 -1.70 -33.52 1.65
CA ASP A 450 -1.87 -33.51 3.11
C ASP A 450 -1.14 -32.33 3.79
N GLY A 451 -0.51 -31.47 3.01
CA GLY A 451 0.32 -30.37 3.47
C GLY A 451 1.81 -30.64 3.30
N VAL A 452 2.63 -29.73 3.77
CA VAL A 452 4.08 -29.88 3.75
C VAL A 452 4.53 -30.46 5.09
N ASP A 453 5.26 -31.57 5.05
CA ASP A 453 5.79 -32.23 6.22
C ASP A 453 6.69 -31.27 7.04
N ASP A 454 6.38 -31.09 8.30
CA ASP A 454 7.12 -30.23 9.24
C ASP A 454 8.43 -30.86 9.73
N ASP A 455 8.71 -32.13 9.40
CA ASP A 455 9.96 -32.77 9.71
C ASP A 455 11.18 -32.14 8.98
N TYR A 456 10.91 -31.28 8.00
CA TYR A 456 11.95 -30.56 7.26
C TYR A 456 12.03 -29.09 7.72
N ALA A 457 13.11 -28.77 8.44
CA ALA A 457 13.40 -27.40 8.85
C ALA A 457 14.52 -26.79 8.01
N MET A 458 14.31 -25.52 7.61
CA MET A 458 15.37 -24.74 6.98
C MET A 458 16.21 -24.05 8.07
N LEU A 459 17.50 -24.31 8.10
CA LEU A 459 18.46 -23.61 8.94
C LEU A 459 19.18 -22.56 8.10
N ALA A 460 19.26 -21.34 8.60
CA ALA A 460 19.95 -20.24 7.97
C ALA A 460 20.98 -19.64 8.95
N SER A 461 22.21 -19.45 8.48
CA SER A 461 23.28 -18.85 9.27
C SER A 461 23.91 -17.69 8.52
N LYS A 462 24.13 -16.56 9.19
CA LYS A 462 24.79 -15.39 8.59
C LYS A 462 26.24 -15.72 8.26
N THR A 463 26.70 -15.36 7.07
CA THR A 463 28.10 -15.52 6.63
C THR A 463 29.01 -14.42 7.18
N GLY A 464 28.46 -13.36 7.75
CA GLY A 464 29.19 -12.13 8.10
C GLY A 464 29.29 -11.13 6.94
N LEU A 465 29.00 -11.55 5.71
CA LEU A 465 28.97 -10.67 4.55
C LEU A 465 27.59 -10.04 4.39
N HIS A 466 27.55 -8.85 3.80
CA HIS A 466 26.30 -8.15 3.51
C HIS A 466 26.41 -7.31 2.24
N SER A 467 25.31 -7.08 1.58
CA SER A 467 25.18 -6.03 0.58
C SER A 467 24.62 -4.75 1.23
N LYS A 468 24.99 -3.60 0.67
CA LYS A 468 24.49 -2.28 1.10
C LYS A 468 24.08 -1.48 -0.11
N THR A 469 22.85 -1.03 -0.14
CA THR A 469 22.36 -0.09 -1.14
C THR A 469 22.07 1.25 -0.46
N THR A 470 22.62 2.33 -1.02
CA THR A 470 22.31 3.70 -0.59
C THR A 470 21.67 4.41 -1.77
N THR A 471 20.45 4.87 -1.58
CA THR A 471 19.71 5.67 -2.57
C THR A 471 19.49 7.06 -2.02
N ARG A 472 19.68 8.09 -2.82
CA ARG A 472 19.36 9.47 -2.48
C ARG A 472 18.55 10.10 -3.59
N LEU A 473 17.51 10.81 -3.22
CA LEU A 473 16.62 11.56 -4.08
C LEU A 473 16.48 12.97 -3.53
N GLN A 474 16.89 13.96 -4.32
CA GLN A 474 16.79 15.38 -3.96
C GLN A 474 16.04 16.11 -5.06
N GLY A 475 15.31 17.16 -4.72
CA GLY A 475 14.63 17.94 -5.75
C GLY A 475 14.21 19.32 -5.28
N MET A 476 14.40 20.27 -6.16
CA MET A 476 13.79 21.60 -6.05
C MET A 476 12.59 21.66 -6.98
N TYR A 477 11.50 22.23 -6.52
CA TYR A 477 10.27 22.33 -7.30
C TYR A 477 9.54 23.63 -7.03
N ALA A 478 8.80 24.08 -8.03
CA ALA A 478 7.93 25.23 -7.92
C ALA A 478 6.61 24.97 -8.68
N ALA A 479 5.55 25.53 -8.17
CA ALA A 479 4.25 25.52 -8.84
C ALA A 479 3.53 26.86 -8.66
N THR A 480 2.70 27.23 -9.63
CA THR A 480 1.85 28.40 -9.54
C THR A 480 0.47 28.12 -10.14
N ARG A 481 -0.56 28.65 -9.51
CA ARG A 481 -1.90 28.75 -10.08
C ARG A 481 -2.16 30.20 -10.47
N LEU A 482 -2.27 30.44 -11.77
CA LEU A 482 -2.53 31.73 -12.36
C LEU A 482 -4.02 31.86 -12.68
N SER A 483 -4.73 32.76 -12.02
CA SER A 483 -6.11 33.14 -12.35
C SER A 483 -6.09 34.10 -13.55
N VAL A 484 -6.14 33.53 -14.77
CA VAL A 484 -5.99 34.30 -16.03
C VAL A 484 -7.22 35.13 -16.33
N THR A 485 -8.39 34.53 -16.16
CA THR A 485 -9.71 35.16 -16.19
C THR A 485 -10.54 34.65 -15.03
N ASP A 486 -11.76 35.11 -14.83
CA ASP A 486 -12.63 34.57 -13.76
C ASP A 486 -12.85 33.05 -13.92
N PRO A 487 -13.20 32.54 -15.14
CA PRO A 487 -13.38 31.12 -15.31
C PRO A 487 -12.09 30.33 -15.62
N LEU A 488 -10.95 30.97 -15.98
CA LEU A 488 -9.76 30.26 -16.46
C LEU A 488 -8.59 30.36 -15.48
N SER A 489 -8.16 29.22 -14.96
CA SER A 489 -6.93 29.06 -14.20
C SER A 489 -5.92 28.19 -14.94
N LEU A 490 -4.65 28.60 -14.93
CA LEU A 490 -3.52 27.80 -15.41
C LEU A 490 -2.67 27.36 -14.22
N ILE A 491 -2.31 26.11 -14.17
CA ILE A 491 -1.41 25.53 -13.17
C ILE A 491 -0.13 25.13 -13.87
N LEU A 492 0.98 25.76 -13.49
CA LEU A 492 2.29 25.53 -14.05
C LEU A 492 3.21 25.02 -12.95
N GLY A 493 3.96 23.98 -13.22
CA GLY A 493 4.91 23.42 -12.28
C GLY A 493 6.17 22.93 -12.98
N VAL A 494 7.26 22.93 -12.24
CA VAL A 494 8.56 22.40 -12.69
C VAL A 494 9.31 21.84 -11.49
N ARG A 495 9.98 20.72 -11.70
CA ARG A 495 10.91 20.13 -10.74
C ARG A 495 12.21 19.80 -11.41
N SER A 496 13.34 20.07 -10.73
CA SER A 496 14.66 19.55 -11.04
C SER A 496 15.02 18.49 -9.99
N THR A 497 15.41 17.31 -10.43
CA THR A 497 15.69 16.16 -9.55
C THR A 497 17.10 15.63 -9.76
N ASP A 498 17.79 15.38 -8.65
CA ASP A 498 19.02 14.61 -8.58
C ASP A 498 18.72 13.26 -7.92
N TYR A 499 19.12 12.19 -8.61
CA TYR A 499 19.00 10.81 -8.13
C TYR A 499 20.34 10.12 -8.13
N SER A 500 20.69 9.44 -7.05
CA SER A 500 21.84 8.56 -7.01
C SER A 500 21.54 7.28 -6.24
N ALA A 501 22.06 6.16 -6.76
CA ALA A 501 22.04 4.88 -6.06
C ALA A 501 23.43 4.24 -6.14
N THR A 502 23.93 3.79 -5.00
CA THR A 502 25.18 3.05 -4.89
C THR A 502 24.91 1.73 -4.20
N THR A 503 25.22 0.63 -4.88
CA THR A 503 25.15 -0.71 -4.31
C THR A 503 26.57 -1.27 -4.14
N VAL A 504 26.88 -1.71 -2.92
CA VAL A 504 28.07 -2.50 -2.61
C VAL A 504 27.61 -3.93 -2.37
N SER A 505 27.99 -4.83 -3.25
CA SER A 505 27.66 -6.25 -3.19
C SER A 505 28.48 -6.97 -2.11
N VAL A 506 28.07 -8.18 -1.73
CA VAL A 506 28.76 -9.02 -0.73
C VAL A 506 30.22 -9.30 -1.02
N ASN A 507 30.63 -9.29 -2.30
CA ASN A 507 32.02 -9.45 -2.74
C ASN A 507 32.80 -8.11 -2.83
N GLY A 508 32.20 -7.00 -2.37
CA GLY A 508 32.81 -5.68 -2.43
C GLY A 508 32.66 -4.95 -3.76
N ALA A 509 32.07 -5.57 -4.80
CA ALA A 509 31.84 -4.90 -6.07
C ALA A 509 30.86 -3.73 -5.89
N ARG A 510 31.15 -2.61 -6.58
CA ARG A 510 30.35 -1.41 -6.53
C ARG A 510 29.65 -1.19 -7.86
N SER A 511 28.34 -0.87 -7.79
CA SER A 511 27.54 -0.37 -8.88
C SER A 511 27.02 1.02 -8.49
N ASN A 512 27.21 1.99 -9.38
CA ASN A 512 26.72 3.35 -9.18
C ASN A 512 25.76 3.71 -10.29
N GLN A 513 24.68 4.37 -9.93
CA GLN A 513 23.73 4.98 -10.85
C GLN A 513 23.54 6.44 -10.44
N GLN A 514 23.55 7.33 -11.41
CA GLN A 514 23.42 8.76 -11.16
C GLN A 514 22.66 9.42 -12.30
N ASN A 515 21.66 10.23 -11.95
CA ASN A 515 20.86 11.01 -12.88
C ASN A 515 20.65 12.39 -12.23
N ASN A 516 21.33 13.42 -12.71
CA ASN A 516 21.32 14.76 -12.10
C ASN A 516 20.58 15.74 -13.00
N GLY A 517 19.90 16.71 -12.40
CA GLY A 517 19.26 17.82 -13.09
C GLY A 517 18.12 17.39 -14.01
N ILE A 518 17.46 16.25 -13.71
CA ILE A 518 16.33 15.79 -14.54
C ILE A 518 15.14 16.70 -14.29
N VAL A 519 14.71 17.38 -15.34
CA VAL A 519 13.57 18.30 -15.31
C VAL A 519 12.28 17.58 -15.68
N THR A 520 11.29 17.70 -14.80
CA THR A 520 9.92 17.20 -14.98
C THR A 520 8.92 18.36 -14.93
N PRO A 521 8.26 18.69 -16.05
CA PRO A 521 7.24 19.73 -16.10
C PRO A 521 5.87 19.22 -15.65
N TYR A 522 5.06 20.17 -15.21
CA TYR A 522 3.64 20.01 -14.92
C TYR A 522 2.87 21.16 -15.57
N LEU A 523 1.88 20.84 -16.37
CA LEU A 523 1.01 21.83 -17.02
C LEU A 523 -0.43 21.43 -16.81
N GLY A 524 -1.25 22.37 -16.34
CA GLY A 524 -2.67 22.16 -16.14
C GLY A 524 -3.48 23.41 -16.51
N ALA A 525 -4.68 23.21 -16.98
CA ALA A 525 -5.68 24.26 -17.19
C ALA A 525 -7.00 23.80 -16.61
N VAL A 526 -7.69 24.70 -15.94
CA VAL A 526 -9.04 24.50 -15.41
C VAL A 526 -9.90 25.66 -15.89
N TYR A 527 -11.03 25.33 -16.52
CA TYR A 527 -12.02 26.28 -16.98
C TYR A 527 -13.36 26.01 -16.30
N ASP A 528 -13.77 26.93 -15.43
CA ASP A 528 -15.05 26.87 -14.73
C ASP A 528 -16.18 27.23 -15.72
N LEU A 529 -17.07 26.27 -15.97
CA LEU A 529 -18.26 26.46 -16.82
C LEU A 529 -19.31 27.23 -16.06
N ASP A 530 -19.44 26.92 -14.78
CA ASP A 530 -20.33 27.56 -13.81
C ASP A 530 -19.83 27.29 -12.39
N ASP A 531 -20.63 27.57 -11.37
CA ASP A 531 -20.28 27.38 -9.97
C ASP A 531 -20.09 25.91 -9.58
N ASN A 532 -20.64 24.96 -10.36
CA ASN A 532 -20.60 23.55 -10.07
C ASN A 532 -19.67 22.76 -10.97
N TYR A 533 -19.47 23.16 -12.23
CA TYR A 533 -18.75 22.35 -13.22
C TYR A 533 -17.50 23.04 -13.73
N SER A 534 -16.43 22.25 -13.89
CA SER A 534 -15.18 22.69 -14.51
C SER A 534 -14.69 21.69 -15.54
N LEU A 535 -14.20 22.20 -16.66
CA LEU A 535 -13.40 21.41 -17.61
C LEU A 535 -11.93 21.53 -17.24
N TYR A 536 -11.17 20.49 -17.48
CA TYR A 536 -9.73 20.55 -17.28
C TYR A 536 -8.94 19.78 -18.34
N ALA A 537 -7.68 20.15 -18.47
CA ALA A 537 -6.69 19.40 -19.21
C ALA A 537 -5.34 19.48 -18.50
N SER A 538 -4.55 18.42 -18.55
CA SER A 538 -3.21 18.41 -17.98
C SER A 538 -2.21 17.56 -18.77
N TYR A 539 -0.95 17.95 -18.63
CA TYR A 539 0.23 17.18 -18.98
C TYR A 539 1.14 17.07 -17.76
N THR A 540 1.55 15.85 -17.47
CA THR A 540 2.43 15.57 -16.34
C THR A 540 3.52 14.59 -16.77
N ASP A 541 4.71 14.74 -16.18
CA ASP A 541 5.89 13.95 -16.48
C ASP A 541 6.46 13.35 -15.19
N ILE A 542 7.15 12.22 -15.30
CA ILE A 542 7.92 11.55 -14.25
C ILE A 542 9.06 10.78 -14.91
N PHE A 543 10.13 10.52 -14.18
CA PHE A 543 11.18 9.65 -14.69
C PHE A 543 11.45 8.46 -13.76
N ASN A 544 11.93 7.36 -14.34
CA ASN A 544 12.35 6.19 -13.59
C ASN A 544 13.77 5.81 -13.98
N PRO A 545 14.75 5.84 -13.05
CA PRO A 545 16.12 5.48 -13.31
C PRO A 545 16.24 4.02 -13.76
N GLN A 546 17.13 3.74 -14.73
CA GLN A 546 17.43 2.38 -15.18
C GLN A 546 18.93 2.13 -15.23
N THR A 547 19.33 0.86 -15.14
CA THR A 547 20.73 0.44 -14.94
C THR A 547 21.39 -0.16 -16.16
N GLU A 548 20.63 -0.41 -17.20
CA GLU A 548 21.03 -1.07 -18.44
C GLU A 548 22.05 -0.22 -19.20
N GLU A 549 23.00 -0.90 -19.87
CA GLU A 549 24.09 -0.28 -20.61
C GLU A 549 23.95 -0.51 -22.10
N SER A 550 24.35 0.49 -22.89
CA SER A 550 24.43 0.43 -24.34
C SER A 550 25.66 -0.37 -24.81
N ALA A 551 25.74 -0.66 -26.08
CA ALA A 551 26.91 -1.31 -26.69
C ALA A 551 28.22 -0.51 -26.49
N SER A 552 28.14 0.80 -26.21
CA SER A 552 29.30 1.63 -25.87
C SER A 552 29.66 1.59 -24.36
N GLY A 553 28.87 0.91 -23.54
CA GLY A 553 29.04 0.88 -22.08
C GLY A 553 28.49 2.11 -21.35
N THR A 554 27.78 3.00 -22.05
CA THR A 554 27.08 4.12 -21.42
C THR A 554 25.71 3.64 -20.90
N LYS A 555 25.24 4.21 -19.78
CA LYS A 555 23.90 3.93 -19.29
C LYS A 555 22.84 4.42 -20.27
N VAL A 556 21.79 3.63 -20.45
CA VAL A 556 20.60 4.07 -21.18
C VAL A 556 19.95 5.21 -20.41
N GLU A 557 19.43 6.21 -21.13
CA GLU A 557 18.72 7.33 -20.50
C GLU A 557 17.57 6.85 -19.59
N PRO A 558 17.21 7.60 -18.52
CA PRO A 558 16.08 7.23 -17.67
C PRO A 558 14.79 7.06 -18.49
N ILE A 559 13.95 6.11 -18.04
CA ILE A 559 12.59 5.99 -18.55
C ILE A 559 11.86 7.29 -18.28
N ARG A 560 11.15 7.83 -19.27
CA ARG A 560 10.22 8.94 -19.12
C ARG A 560 8.80 8.43 -19.15
N GLY A 561 8.05 8.75 -18.08
CA GLY A 561 6.63 8.45 -17.95
C GLY A 561 5.81 9.72 -18.17
N GLN A 562 4.97 9.75 -19.20
CA GLN A 562 4.15 10.90 -19.56
C GLN A 562 2.68 10.57 -19.41
N SER A 563 1.91 11.50 -18.86
CA SER A 563 0.46 11.37 -18.72
C SER A 563 -0.24 12.61 -19.27
N TYR A 564 -1.20 12.38 -20.13
CA TYR A 564 -2.12 13.38 -20.67
C TYR A 564 -3.51 13.06 -20.12
N GLU A 565 -4.20 14.07 -19.63
CA GLU A 565 -5.54 13.89 -19.07
C GLU A 565 -6.43 15.08 -19.42
N THR A 566 -7.68 14.82 -19.74
CA THR A 566 -8.72 15.84 -19.92
C THR A 566 -10.03 15.31 -19.39
N GLY A 567 -10.86 16.19 -18.84
CA GLY A 567 -12.12 15.76 -18.25
C GLY A 567 -12.99 16.90 -17.77
N ILE A 568 -14.08 16.50 -17.16
CA ILE A 568 -15.04 17.37 -16.47
C ILE A 568 -15.11 16.97 -15.00
N LYS A 569 -15.20 17.95 -14.12
CA LYS A 569 -15.41 17.78 -12.68
C LYS A 569 -16.64 18.54 -12.24
N GLY A 570 -17.37 17.95 -11.31
CA GLY A 570 -18.52 18.54 -10.66
C GLY A 570 -18.34 18.58 -9.16
N GLU A 571 -18.81 19.67 -8.54
CA GLU A 571 -18.80 19.89 -7.09
C GLU A 571 -20.13 20.48 -6.67
N TRP A 572 -20.78 19.89 -5.67
CA TRP A 572 -22.08 20.32 -5.17
C TRP A 572 -22.08 20.34 -3.65
N PHE A 573 -22.99 21.16 -3.09
CA PHE A 573 -23.19 21.25 -1.65
C PHE A 573 -21.89 21.64 -0.91
N ASP A 574 -21.14 22.63 -1.44
CA ASP A 574 -19.87 23.11 -0.88
C ASP A 574 -18.82 21.99 -0.71
N GLY A 575 -18.68 21.14 -1.73
CA GLY A 575 -17.69 20.07 -1.77
C GLY A 575 -18.11 18.75 -1.10
N ARG A 576 -19.35 18.66 -0.59
CA ARG A 576 -19.87 17.43 0.04
C ARG A 576 -20.19 16.32 -0.95
N LEU A 577 -20.36 16.65 -2.22
CA LEU A 577 -20.49 15.70 -3.31
C LEU A 577 -19.59 16.14 -4.46
N ASN A 578 -18.69 15.26 -4.86
CA ASN A 578 -17.80 15.47 -5.99
C ASN A 578 -17.99 14.36 -7.02
N ALA A 579 -17.93 14.70 -8.30
CA ALA A 579 -17.89 13.73 -9.38
C ALA A 579 -16.87 14.15 -10.44
N SER A 580 -16.32 13.17 -11.16
CA SER A 580 -15.39 13.41 -12.25
C SER A 580 -15.55 12.38 -13.38
N ALA A 581 -15.29 12.84 -14.60
CA ALA A 581 -15.14 11.99 -15.77
C ALA A 581 -13.91 12.46 -16.55
N ALA A 582 -12.95 11.56 -16.76
CA ALA A 582 -11.68 11.85 -17.37
C ALA A 582 -11.34 10.85 -18.47
N TYR A 583 -10.78 11.33 -19.56
CA TYR A 583 -10.02 10.54 -20.53
C TYR A 583 -8.53 10.74 -20.24
N PHE A 584 -7.76 9.67 -20.21
CA PHE A 584 -6.31 9.73 -20.02
C PHE A 584 -5.56 8.93 -21.08
N ARG A 585 -4.32 9.32 -21.32
CA ARG A 585 -3.33 8.55 -22.07
C ARG A 585 -1.99 8.62 -21.34
N THR A 586 -1.39 7.47 -21.09
CA THR A 586 -0.15 7.33 -20.33
C THR A 586 0.83 6.48 -21.13
N ARG A 587 2.09 6.92 -21.24
CA ARG A 587 3.14 6.20 -22.01
C ARG A 587 4.48 6.27 -21.33
N GLN A 588 5.31 5.26 -21.59
CA GLN A 588 6.72 5.23 -21.23
C GLN A 588 7.58 5.37 -22.50
N GLU A 589 8.60 6.20 -22.41
CA GLU A 589 9.65 6.39 -23.42
C GLU A 589 11.01 6.04 -22.81
N ASN A 590 12.02 5.82 -23.64
CA ASN A 590 13.40 5.47 -23.27
C ASN A 590 13.52 4.15 -22.48
N LYS A 591 12.54 3.26 -22.50
CA LYS A 591 12.68 1.96 -21.83
C LYS A 591 13.82 1.17 -22.48
N ALA A 592 14.72 0.61 -21.68
CA ALA A 592 15.80 -0.23 -22.18
C ALA A 592 15.22 -1.48 -22.83
N VAL A 593 15.55 -1.67 -24.11
CA VAL A 593 15.24 -2.87 -24.90
C VAL A 593 16.54 -3.46 -25.44
N MET A 594 16.63 -4.79 -25.53
CA MET A 594 17.84 -5.45 -26.07
C MET A 594 18.20 -4.89 -27.45
N ASP A 595 19.48 -4.59 -27.67
CA ASP A 595 19.98 -4.07 -28.94
C ASP A 595 20.52 -5.21 -29.85
N GLY A 596 19.59 -6.08 -30.23
CA GLY A 596 19.94 -7.29 -31.01
C GLY A 596 20.86 -8.20 -30.18
N ASP A 597 21.89 -8.69 -30.85
CA ASP A 597 22.92 -9.55 -30.21
C ASP A 597 24.16 -8.77 -29.77
N LEU A 598 24.10 -7.43 -29.73
CA LEU A 598 25.22 -6.60 -29.30
C LEU A 598 25.52 -6.78 -27.80
N LEU A 599 26.79 -6.70 -27.47
CA LEU A 599 27.30 -6.79 -26.11
C LEU A 599 27.90 -5.46 -25.66
N THR A 600 27.87 -5.21 -24.37
CA THR A 600 28.61 -4.12 -23.72
C THR A 600 30.11 -4.39 -23.75
N PRO A 601 30.99 -3.42 -23.49
CA PRO A 601 32.43 -3.66 -23.37
C PRO A 601 32.83 -4.73 -22.33
N THR A 602 31.93 -4.99 -21.36
CA THR A 602 32.12 -6.02 -20.31
C THR A 602 31.58 -7.40 -20.72
N GLY A 603 31.02 -7.54 -21.93
CA GLY A 603 30.44 -8.79 -22.45
C GLY A 603 29.03 -9.08 -21.98
N ALA A 604 28.36 -8.16 -21.31
CA ALA A 604 26.94 -8.28 -20.97
C ALA A 604 26.05 -7.89 -22.18
N THR A 605 24.78 -8.28 -22.17
CA THR A 605 23.80 -7.86 -23.19
C THR A 605 23.72 -6.34 -23.25
N ALA A 606 23.79 -5.77 -24.46
CA ALA A 606 23.63 -4.34 -24.67
C ALA A 606 22.15 -3.96 -24.88
N TYR A 607 21.80 -2.75 -24.45
CA TYR A 607 20.45 -2.21 -24.54
C TYR A 607 20.46 -0.86 -25.26
N LYS A 608 19.32 -0.50 -25.81
CA LYS A 608 19.06 0.83 -26.36
C LYS A 608 17.73 1.37 -25.84
N ALA A 609 17.56 2.69 -25.92
CA ALA A 609 16.30 3.34 -25.62
C ALA A 609 15.22 2.89 -26.62
N GLY A 610 14.10 2.43 -26.10
CA GLY A 610 12.93 1.99 -26.86
C GLY A 610 11.64 2.56 -26.25
N SER A 611 10.52 2.23 -26.87
CA SER A 611 9.21 2.56 -26.33
C SER A 611 8.79 1.50 -25.32
N GLY A 612 8.37 1.94 -24.14
CA GLY A 612 7.77 1.07 -23.12
C GLY A 612 6.27 0.89 -23.33
N GLN A 613 5.58 0.55 -22.24
CA GLN A 613 4.13 0.36 -22.22
C GLN A 613 3.38 1.66 -22.53
N GLU A 614 2.23 1.53 -23.18
CA GLU A 614 1.33 2.64 -23.48
C GLU A 614 -0.12 2.21 -23.22
N THR A 615 -0.85 3.03 -22.48
CA THR A 615 -2.26 2.82 -22.11
C THR A 615 -3.07 4.09 -22.37
N ASP A 616 -4.33 3.93 -22.70
CA ASP A 616 -5.33 4.99 -22.65
C ASP A 616 -6.64 4.45 -22.02
N GLY A 617 -7.51 5.34 -21.58
CA GLY A 617 -8.72 4.90 -20.92
C GLY A 617 -9.60 6.02 -20.39
N ILE A 618 -10.62 5.61 -19.65
CA ILE A 618 -11.59 6.50 -19.03
C ILE A 618 -11.66 6.19 -17.54
N ASP A 619 -11.61 7.22 -16.72
CA ASP A 619 -11.88 7.19 -15.28
C ASP A 619 -13.18 7.95 -14.99
N LEU A 620 -14.14 7.31 -14.33
CA LEU A 620 -15.34 7.91 -13.79
C LEU A 620 -15.34 7.73 -12.28
N GLU A 621 -15.66 8.77 -11.52
CA GLU A 621 -15.70 8.70 -10.06
C GLU A 621 -16.78 9.62 -9.49
N VAL A 622 -17.43 9.19 -8.40
CA VAL A 622 -18.32 9.98 -7.56
C VAL A 622 -18.07 9.65 -6.10
N ALA A 623 -17.97 10.66 -5.25
CA ALA A 623 -17.77 10.52 -3.82
C ALA A 623 -18.53 11.61 -3.06
N GLY A 624 -19.16 11.25 -1.95
CA GLY A 624 -19.80 12.20 -1.05
C GLY A 624 -21.22 11.85 -0.65
N ALA A 625 -21.92 12.86 -0.14
CA ALA A 625 -23.30 12.74 0.35
C ALA A 625 -24.31 13.15 -0.74
N LEU A 626 -25.16 12.24 -1.17
CA LEU A 626 -26.30 12.53 -2.03
C LEU A 626 -27.43 13.21 -1.25
N THR A 627 -27.59 12.83 0.01
CA THR A 627 -28.51 13.44 0.98
C THR A 627 -27.83 13.40 2.38
N PRO A 628 -28.35 14.07 3.40
CA PRO A 628 -27.81 14.01 4.75
C PRO A 628 -27.63 12.59 5.31
N ASN A 629 -28.44 11.66 4.83
CA ASN A 629 -28.44 10.27 5.31
C ASN A 629 -27.82 9.27 4.31
N TRP A 630 -27.41 9.73 3.11
CA TRP A 630 -26.99 8.82 2.05
C TRP A 630 -25.63 9.21 1.47
N ASN A 631 -24.61 8.43 1.82
CA ASN A 631 -23.28 8.57 1.25
C ASN A 631 -23.04 7.56 0.13
N VAL A 632 -22.30 7.98 -0.87
CA VAL A 632 -21.88 7.17 -2.01
C VAL A 632 -20.40 7.35 -2.29
N TYR A 633 -19.78 6.27 -2.73
CA TYR A 633 -18.44 6.26 -3.27
C TYR A 633 -18.39 5.23 -4.39
N ALA A 634 -18.18 5.65 -5.61
CA ALA A 634 -18.16 4.75 -6.75
C ALA A 634 -17.20 5.24 -7.82
N GLY A 635 -16.61 4.29 -8.54
CA GLY A 635 -15.82 4.60 -9.71
C GLY A 635 -15.74 3.45 -10.69
N TYR A 636 -15.54 3.81 -11.94
CA TYR A 636 -15.36 2.91 -13.05
C TYR A 636 -14.15 3.33 -13.86
N THR A 637 -13.28 2.37 -14.16
CA THR A 637 -12.12 2.58 -15.01
C THR A 637 -12.16 1.61 -16.18
N TYR A 638 -12.02 2.15 -17.38
CA TYR A 638 -11.74 1.40 -18.60
C TYR A 638 -10.30 1.61 -19.01
N LEU A 639 -9.56 0.50 -19.25
CA LEU A 639 -8.17 0.48 -19.71
C LEU A 639 -8.08 -0.18 -21.08
N HIS A 640 -7.45 0.53 -21.99
CA HIS A 640 -7.04 -0.02 -23.28
C HIS A 640 -5.51 0.00 -23.39
N PHE A 641 -4.91 -1.16 -23.62
CA PHE A 641 -3.48 -1.33 -23.79
C PHE A 641 -3.10 -1.16 -25.25
N ARG A 642 -2.53 0.01 -25.61
CA ARG A 642 -2.01 0.26 -26.98
C ARG A 642 -0.73 -0.51 -27.22
N ARG A 643 0.11 -0.63 -26.18
CA ARG A 643 1.34 -1.43 -26.17
C ARG A 643 1.52 -2.04 -24.79
N LEU A 644 1.71 -3.36 -24.75
CA LEU A 644 2.09 -4.09 -23.54
C LEU A 644 3.61 -4.11 -23.42
N ASP A 645 4.06 -4.22 -22.19
CA ASP A 645 5.46 -4.51 -21.90
C ASP A 645 5.84 -5.96 -22.27
N SER A 646 7.12 -6.22 -22.40
CA SER A 646 7.67 -7.54 -22.81
C SER A 646 7.30 -8.69 -21.88
N ASP A 647 6.95 -8.40 -20.62
CA ASP A 647 6.50 -9.42 -19.64
C ASP A 647 5.03 -9.87 -19.82
N GLY A 648 4.31 -9.30 -20.79
CA GLY A 648 2.98 -9.72 -21.19
C GLY A 648 1.89 -9.54 -20.13
N ARG A 649 2.18 -8.85 -19.04
CA ARG A 649 1.21 -8.60 -17.98
C ARG A 649 0.19 -7.58 -18.42
N SER A 650 -1.09 -7.91 -18.23
CA SER A 650 -2.18 -6.96 -18.43
C SER A 650 -2.97 -6.82 -17.12
N ASP A 651 -3.43 -5.62 -16.84
CA ASP A 651 -4.46 -5.37 -15.84
C ASP A 651 -5.84 -5.69 -16.41
N PRO A 652 -6.87 -5.81 -15.57
CA PRO A 652 -8.23 -5.93 -16.07
C PRO A 652 -8.61 -4.69 -16.89
N SER A 653 -9.22 -4.88 -18.06
CA SER A 653 -9.65 -3.77 -18.91
C SER A 653 -10.82 -2.98 -18.31
N HIS A 654 -11.60 -3.59 -17.43
CA HIS A 654 -12.72 -2.95 -16.75
C HIS A 654 -12.59 -3.18 -15.25
N LEU A 655 -12.62 -2.09 -14.50
CA LEU A 655 -12.67 -2.06 -13.04
C LEU A 655 -13.90 -1.27 -12.62
N PHE A 656 -14.71 -1.83 -11.75
CA PHE A 656 -15.84 -1.13 -11.12
C PHE A 656 -15.79 -1.36 -9.62
N LYS A 657 -15.80 -0.28 -8.85
CA LYS A 657 -15.80 -0.31 -7.40
C LYS A 657 -16.82 0.68 -6.88
N ALA A 658 -17.69 0.24 -6.00
CA ALA A 658 -18.71 1.10 -5.42
C ALA A 658 -19.00 0.69 -3.98
N SER A 659 -19.33 1.67 -3.17
CA SER A 659 -19.88 1.48 -1.83
C SER A 659 -20.85 2.60 -1.51
N THR A 660 -21.83 2.29 -0.67
CA THR A 660 -22.85 3.24 -0.23
C THR A 660 -23.26 2.93 1.20
N THR A 661 -23.62 3.96 1.96
CA THR A 661 -24.22 3.84 3.27
C THR A 661 -25.48 4.70 3.34
N TYR A 662 -26.52 4.16 3.93
CA TYR A 662 -27.79 4.87 4.13
C TYR A 662 -28.25 4.72 5.59
N ARG A 663 -28.36 5.85 6.28
CA ARG A 663 -28.95 5.93 7.61
C ARG A 663 -30.47 6.00 7.46
N LEU A 664 -31.16 5.04 8.05
CA LEU A 664 -32.63 4.98 8.01
C LEU A 664 -33.25 6.18 8.75
N SER A 665 -34.51 6.45 8.48
CA SER A 665 -35.26 7.55 9.10
C SER A 665 -36.35 7.03 10.01
N GLY A 666 -36.90 7.90 10.88
CA GLY A 666 -38.01 7.60 11.80
C GLY A 666 -37.60 6.63 12.91
N PRO A 667 -38.40 5.61 13.22
CA PRO A 667 -38.10 4.68 14.34
C PRO A 667 -36.81 3.88 14.21
N LEU A 668 -36.21 3.85 13.02
CA LEU A 668 -34.98 3.14 12.70
C LEU A 668 -33.80 4.10 12.43
N ASP A 669 -33.87 5.34 12.84
CA ASP A 669 -32.84 6.37 12.59
C ASP A 669 -31.46 6.04 13.21
N ARG A 670 -31.41 5.09 14.15
CA ARG A 670 -30.18 4.52 14.74
C ARG A 670 -29.53 3.43 13.89
N LEU A 671 -30.16 3.00 12.78
CA LEU A 671 -29.64 1.95 11.90
C LEU A 671 -29.10 2.53 10.62
N THR A 672 -27.83 2.25 10.33
CA THR A 672 -27.17 2.54 9.06
C THR A 672 -26.92 1.22 8.33
N LEU A 673 -27.35 1.13 7.08
CA LEU A 673 -27.08 0.00 6.20
C LEU A 673 -26.07 0.41 5.14
N GLY A 674 -25.19 -0.50 4.79
CA GLY A 674 -24.19 -0.30 3.74
C GLY A 674 -24.09 -1.48 2.80
N ALA A 675 -23.70 -1.19 1.56
CA ALA A 675 -23.40 -2.19 0.55
C ALA A 675 -22.19 -1.74 -0.27
N GLY A 676 -21.42 -2.71 -0.74
CA GLY A 676 -20.27 -2.45 -1.60
C GLY A 676 -20.09 -3.55 -2.64
N VAL A 677 -19.42 -3.20 -3.73
CA VAL A 677 -19.01 -4.14 -4.79
C VAL A 677 -17.64 -3.77 -5.32
N THR A 678 -16.80 -4.78 -5.50
CA THR A 678 -15.56 -4.71 -6.27
C THR A 678 -15.65 -5.68 -7.42
N ALA A 679 -15.60 -5.19 -8.66
CA ALA A 679 -15.71 -6.01 -9.86
C ALA A 679 -14.59 -5.70 -10.85
N GLN A 680 -14.09 -6.74 -11.49
CA GLN A 680 -13.11 -6.63 -12.57
C GLN A 680 -13.39 -7.59 -13.71
N SER A 681 -12.98 -7.20 -14.92
CA SER A 681 -13.00 -8.09 -16.08
C SER A 681 -11.94 -9.18 -15.97
N ASN A 682 -12.02 -10.17 -16.85
CA ASN A 682 -10.97 -11.18 -16.99
C ASN A 682 -9.62 -10.55 -17.40
N ILE A 683 -8.54 -11.22 -16.97
CA ILE A 683 -7.17 -10.87 -17.31
C ILE A 683 -6.58 -12.04 -18.10
N ARG A 684 -5.93 -11.75 -19.21
CA ARG A 684 -5.11 -12.72 -19.91
C ARG A 684 -3.79 -12.90 -19.17
N ALA A 685 -3.53 -14.09 -18.69
CA ALA A 685 -2.25 -14.46 -18.09
C ALA A 685 -1.59 -15.55 -18.94
N VAL A 686 -0.27 -15.60 -18.87
CA VAL A 686 0.52 -16.66 -19.50
C VAL A 686 1.05 -17.58 -18.42
N SER A 687 0.78 -18.87 -18.54
CA SER A 687 1.33 -19.88 -17.64
C SER A 687 1.90 -21.02 -18.46
N THR A 688 3.12 -21.43 -18.11
CA THR A 688 3.70 -22.64 -18.67
C THR A 688 3.31 -23.81 -17.78
N PRO A 689 2.58 -24.79 -18.29
CA PRO A 689 2.29 -25.99 -17.53
C PRO A 689 3.61 -26.66 -17.11
N ALA A 690 3.88 -26.66 -15.80
CA ALA A 690 5.03 -27.36 -15.29
C ALA A 690 4.70 -28.84 -15.21
N GLY A 691 5.20 -29.64 -16.09
CA GLY A 691 4.96 -31.03 -15.97
C GLY A 691 5.75 -31.91 -16.91
N GLN A 692 5.60 -33.22 -16.74
CA GLN A 692 6.37 -34.27 -17.28
C GLN A 692 6.24 -34.43 -18.79
N PRO A 693 7.36 -34.58 -19.48
CA PRO A 693 7.36 -35.04 -20.86
C PRO A 693 7.04 -36.54 -21.02
N SER A 694 6.76 -37.28 -19.95
CA SER A 694 6.54 -38.74 -20.04
C SER A 694 5.41 -39.10 -21.01
N ASN A 695 4.54 -38.15 -21.38
CA ASN A 695 3.43 -38.37 -22.33
C ASN A 695 3.71 -37.73 -23.70
N GLY A 696 4.91 -37.24 -23.99
CA GLY A 696 5.24 -36.65 -25.29
C GLY A 696 4.60 -35.26 -25.55
N VAL A 697 3.95 -34.67 -24.57
CA VAL A 697 3.32 -33.34 -24.72
C VAL A 697 4.38 -32.25 -24.55
N SER A 698 4.72 -31.59 -25.65
CA SER A 698 5.55 -30.37 -25.63
C SER A 698 4.80 -29.27 -24.87
N ARG A 699 5.47 -28.64 -23.89
CA ARG A 699 4.87 -27.64 -23.02
C ARG A 699 5.33 -26.26 -23.40
N SER A 700 4.60 -25.68 -24.31
CA SER A 700 4.70 -24.24 -24.60
C SER A 700 3.95 -23.45 -23.53
N ALA A 701 4.37 -22.20 -23.34
CA ALA A 701 3.58 -21.24 -22.59
C ALA A 701 2.14 -21.19 -23.13
N THR A 702 1.19 -21.36 -22.25
CA THR A 702 -0.24 -21.43 -22.60
C THR A 702 -0.94 -20.23 -22.01
N ASP A 703 -1.80 -19.61 -22.80
CA ASP A 703 -2.70 -18.60 -22.31
C ASP A 703 -3.66 -19.20 -21.28
N VAL A 704 -3.68 -18.62 -20.10
CA VAL A 704 -4.63 -18.94 -19.07
C VAL A 704 -5.52 -17.74 -18.82
N ASN A 705 -6.81 -17.98 -18.73
CA ASN A 705 -7.76 -16.94 -18.44
C ASN A 705 -7.92 -16.82 -16.92
N TRP A 706 -7.46 -15.68 -16.37
CA TRP A 706 -7.81 -15.29 -15.02
C TRP A 706 -9.21 -14.66 -15.07
N SER A 707 -10.21 -15.44 -14.68
CA SER A 707 -11.60 -15.04 -14.78
C SER A 707 -11.91 -13.77 -14.01
N GLY A 708 -12.70 -12.90 -14.60
CA GLY A 708 -13.26 -11.74 -13.92
C GLY A 708 -14.21 -12.14 -12.80
N TYR A 709 -14.45 -11.23 -11.89
CA TYR A 709 -15.31 -11.46 -10.73
C TYR A 709 -16.01 -10.18 -10.26
N ALA A 710 -17.05 -10.38 -9.46
CA ALA A 710 -17.68 -9.33 -8.67
C ALA A 710 -17.83 -9.84 -7.23
N ILE A 711 -17.28 -9.10 -6.27
CA ILE A 711 -17.33 -9.39 -4.84
C ILE A 711 -18.23 -8.36 -4.19
N TRP A 712 -19.26 -8.83 -3.52
CA TRP A 712 -20.25 -8.01 -2.83
C TRP A 712 -20.01 -8.02 -1.34
N ASN A 713 -20.11 -6.86 -0.72
CA ASN A 713 -19.98 -6.66 0.72
C ASN A 713 -21.24 -5.98 1.26
N ALA A 714 -21.56 -6.23 2.52
CA ALA A 714 -22.68 -5.61 3.19
C ALA A 714 -22.27 -5.19 4.62
N MET A 715 -22.89 -4.13 5.14
CA MET A 715 -22.67 -3.61 6.46
C MET A 715 -24.01 -3.23 7.10
N ALA A 716 -24.13 -3.46 8.40
CA ALA A 716 -25.19 -2.91 9.25
C ALA A 716 -24.57 -2.35 10.53
N LYS A 717 -24.78 -1.07 10.82
CA LYS A 717 -24.31 -0.39 12.03
C LYS A 717 -25.51 0.13 12.82
N TYR A 718 -25.60 -0.27 14.06
CA TYR A 718 -26.68 0.16 14.97
C TYR A 718 -26.09 0.97 16.12
N GLN A 719 -26.59 2.17 16.30
CA GLN A 719 -26.23 3.06 17.40
C GLN A 719 -26.99 2.64 18.68
N LEU A 720 -26.29 1.97 19.61
CA LEU A 720 -26.87 1.48 20.86
C LEU A 720 -27.18 2.64 21.81
N THR A 721 -26.20 3.53 22.00
CA THR A 721 -26.31 4.80 22.71
C THR A 721 -25.78 5.91 21.81
N ASP A 722 -25.79 7.15 22.27
CA ASP A 722 -25.23 8.25 21.46
C ASP A 722 -23.72 8.07 21.21
N ASP A 723 -23.01 7.37 22.10
CA ASP A 723 -21.57 7.16 22.02
C ASP A 723 -21.17 5.75 21.57
N THR A 724 -22.06 4.76 21.70
CA THR A 724 -21.70 3.35 21.46
C THR A 724 -22.47 2.77 20.27
N SER A 725 -21.76 2.15 19.37
CA SER A 725 -22.33 1.46 18.21
C SER A 725 -21.86 0.02 18.08
N VAL A 726 -22.67 -0.80 17.43
CA VAL A 726 -22.32 -2.15 17.00
C VAL A 726 -22.44 -2.21 15.47
N SER A 727 -21.39 -2.67 14.81
CA SER A 727 -21.40 -2.92 13.36
C SER A 727 -21.19 -4.39 13.06
N LEU A 728 -21.90 -4.87 12.04
CA LEU A 728 -21.72 -6.17 11.40
C LEU A 728 -21.25 -5.91 9.99
N ASN A 729 -20.08 -6.42 9.61
CA ASN A 729 -19.55 -6.39 8.27
C ASN A 729 -19.52 -7.81 7.69
N ALA A 730 -20.01 -7.97 6.45
CA ALA A 730 -20.00 -9.20 5.70
C ALA A 730 -19.25 -8.98 4.38
N ASN A 731 -18.09 -9.60 4.24
CA ASN A 731 -17.29 -9.53 3.01
C ASN A 731 -17.51 -10.78 2.17
N ASN A 732 -17.41 -10.62 0.84
CA ASN A 732 -17.74 -11.68 -0.12
C ASN A 732 -19.08 -12.36 0.20
N LEU A 733 -20.13 -11.55 0.31
CA LEU A 733 -21.46 -11.94 0.80
C LEU A 733 -22.02 -13.21 0.12
N PHE A 734 -21.76 -13.38 -1.18
CA PHE A 734 -22.25 -14.52 -1.97
C PHE A 734 -21.25 -15.68 -2.06
N ASP A 735 -20.18 -15.65 -1.27
CA ASP A 735 -19.12 -16.67 -1.23
C ASP A 735 -18.54 -16.99 -2.62
N LYS A 736 -18.31 -15.94 -3.42
CA LYS A 736 -17.73 -16.07 -4.75
C LYS A 736 -16.33 -16.67 -4.68
N HIS A 737 -16.08 -17.74 -5.43
CA HIS A 737 -14.73 -18.26 -5.67
C HIS A 737 -14.04 -17.40 -6.72
N TYR A 738 -12.88 -16.85 -6.36
CA TYR A 738 -12.09 -16.01 -7.24
C TYR A 738 -10.60 -16.10 -6.88
N TYR A 739 -9.76 -15.56 -7.74
CA TYR A 739 -8.31 -15.51 -7.52
C TYR A 739 -7.85 -14.06 -7.38
N THR A 740 -6.95 -13.82 -6.42
CA THR A 740 -6.21 -12.56 -6.29
C THR A 740 -4.90 -12.60 -7.09
N ARG A 741 -4.49 -13.79 -7.54
CA ARG A 741 -3.40 -14.02 -8.48
C ARG A 741 -3.63 -15.33 -9.24
N TYR A 742 -3.28 -15.34 -10.53
CA TYR A 742 -3.33 -16.52 -11.36
C TYR A 742 -2.20 -16.52 -12.39
N GLY A 743 -1.50 -17.65 -12.55
CA GLY A 743 -0.42 -17.83 -13.53
C GLY A 743 0.99 -17.52 -13.02
N PHE A 744 1.16 -16.89 -11.86
CA PHE A 744 2.46 -16.54 -11.31
C PHE A 744 3.18 -17.78 -10.75
N TYR A 745 4.37 -18.08 -11.24
CA TYR A 745 5.10 -19.33 -10.96
C TYR A 745 4.27 -20.61 -11.21
N ALA A 746 3.43 -20.59 -12.25
CA ALA A 746 2.47 -21.67 -12.56
C ALA A 746 1.47 -21.96 -11.43
N GLY A 747 1.28 -21.03 -10.52
CA GLY A 747 0.40 -21.13 -9.37
C GLY A 747 -0.69 -20.06 -9.34
N ALA A 748 -1.58 -20.20 -8.36
CA ALA A 748 -2.69 -19.29 -8.09
C ALA A 748 -2.77 -18.97 -6.59
N ILE A 749 -3.46 -17.88 -6.27
CA ILE A 749 -3.83 -17.50 -4.90
C ILE A 749 -5.33 -17.25 -4.90
N TYR A 750 -6.08 -18.02 -4.10
CA TYR A 750 -7.51 -17.79 -3.90
C TYR A 750 -7.74 -16.47 -3.14
N GLY A 751 -8.81 -15.77 -3.52
CA GLY A 751 -9.38 -14.69 -2.72
C GLY A 751 -10.14 -15.24 -1.52
N ASP A 752 -10.42 -14.34 -0.57
CA ASP A 752 -11.04 -14.71 0.71
C ASP A 752 -12.48 -15.21 0.51
N PRO A 753 -12.89 -16.29 1.18
CA PRO A 753 -14.26 -16.73 1.26
C PRO A 753 -15.12 -15.68 1.96
N ARG A 754 -16.45 -15.91 1.97
CA ARG A 754 -17.34 -15.12 2.81
C ARG A 754 -16.85 -15.11 4.24
N ASN A 755 -16.74 -13.89 4.81
CA ASN A 755 -16.32 -13.69 6.18
C ASN A 755 -17.16 -12.60 6.84
N LEU A 756 -17.28 -12.71 8.14
CA LEU A 756 -18.06 -11.82 8.98
C LEU A 756 -17.19 -11.22 10.07
N ALA A 757 -17.47 -9.99 10.43
CA ALA A 757 -16.84 -9.32 11.57
C ALA A 757 -17.90 -8.48 12.31
N VAL A 758 -17.91 -8.59 13.62
CA VAL A 758 -18.71 -7.75 14.52
C VAL A 758 -17.77 -6.83 15.28
N THR A 759 -18.04 -5.54 15.24
CA THR A 759 -17.26 -4.52 15.94
C THR A 759 -18.17 -3.76 16.88
N VAL A 760 -17.77 -3.66 18.15
CA VAL A 760 -18.33 -2.73 19.12
C VAL A 760 -17.36 -1.56 19.23
N SER A 761 -17.85 -0.34 19.04
CA SER A 761 -17.06 0.87 19.20
C SER A 761 -17.77 1.87 20.09
N THR A 762 -16.99 2.57 20.92
CA THR A 762 -17.49 3.65 21.78
C THR A 762 -16.61 4.88 21.59
N ALA A 763 -17.24 6.04 21.52
CA ALA A 763 -16.59 7.35 21.61
C ALA A 763 -16.76 7.94 23.01
N PHE A 764 -15.94 8.89 23.41
CA PHE A 764 -16.03 9.58 24.73
C PHE A 764 -15.25 10.90 24.72
#